data_7df3cc5520cf3274c6af2baa1b71d519
#
_entry.id   7df3cc5520cf3274c6af2baa1b71d519
#
_cell.length_a   1.000
_cell.length_b   1.000
_cell.length_c   1.000
_cell.angle_alpha   90.00
_cell.angle_beta   90.00
_cell.angle_gamma   90.00
#
_symmetry.space_group_name_H-M   'P 1'
#
loop_
_entity.id
_entity.type
_entity.pdbx_description
1 polymer ?
#
loop_
_entity_poly.entity_id
_entity_poly.type
_entity_poly.pdbx_seq_one_letter_code
_entity_poly.pdbx_strand_id
1 'polypeptide(L)'
;MKKFLVLFFVTSISFSQNIKFEGFIQDVGKSPLEMANVMAVNQVTKAMDSYAITNDKGKYLLNLKPNSDYIIKVSYLGMQSKEISLATVATNIVQNITLESGGIELEGVEIVREMPVSIKGDTIVYNADSFKSGTERKLEDVLKKLPGVEVNADGEIEVEGKKVTKLMIEGKDFFDGDTKLGVKNIPADAIDKIQVLRNFNDVSALKGLENGDENIAMNIKLKSGKKNFWFGDVNAGGGTEKRNTRYVANPKLFYYSPKYSVNLIANYNNIGELPFTVQDYFKFTGGFRGMMKKGGTNFNVSSNDLGISTLRNNRAKEIETEFGATNFSYNVTKAWSLSGFAIISKTITDTETASQNNRIDEVRNSTGTVINTLNTNQNTQETAHQKSNLGLFKLSSSYKPDAKLQFDYDVLLKNSKQDEDNNLLSELITTASNGTPPISNSQNITTFKEQNPLSLSQNMSLYYTKSDKSVFDIEIQHLYQYEDPFYNANLGQNPFPILGLQSQNRYNVNQNRFVKTNKMDAKIDYYYMLTPKSNINFTFGNTYSFQNFNSHIFQILDNGTTNDLNDADKNNDVSYSFNDAFLGLHFKFIKGKFTFNPGFSFHNYNTSNDQLNTKFNDNFYRILPDVYALYQMKKAETLTYNYAVTNDFTDINRIVSGYTFNNYNSLFRGNRTLENALSQSHSLRYFKYNMFNFENIFANVNYTKRMNAVKSSADFSGINQVSTAINSNFADETLSGNASYGRSFARNYKASINLGLNWSKFNNIQNNVFRTTESLTQNYTVKLATNYKELPNLEIGYSITTNDYSGTKFLTERPSAKIDYFFLESFSFVAEYEYYHYTNNKKTVNNEYDFLSSSLIYQKTKDSKFEYKISATNLLNTQTLNDDSFTQFATRTSQYTVQPRYIIFGLKYNL
;
A
#
# COMPACT_ATOMS: atom_id res chain seq x y z
N MET A 1 -4.07 41.17 9.24
CA MET A 1 -5.15 41.58 8.34
C MET A 1 -4.58 42.01 7.00
N LYS A 2 -4.41 41.13 6.04
CA LYS A 2 -4.19 41.47 4.63
C LYS A 2 -5.36 40.90 3.84
N LYS A 3 -6.15 41.84 3.29
CA LYS A 3 -7.33 41.52 2.48
C LYS A 3 -6.86 40.94 1.16
N PHE A 4 -7.17 39.64 0.91
CA PHE A 4 -7.04 39.07 -0.41
C PHE A 4 -8.22 39.55 -1.26
N LEU A 5 -7.92 40.31 -2.28
CA LEU A 5 -8.86 40.75 -3.31
C LEU A 5 -8.99 39.63 -4.32
N VAL A 6 -10.00 38.77 -4.19
CA VAL A 6 -10.37 37.78 -5.22
C VAL A 6 -11.11 38.54 -6.32
N LEU A 7 -10.44 38.78 -7.41
CA LEU A 7 -11.04 39.35 -8.62
C LEU A 7 -11.83 38.23 -9.33
N PHE A 8 -13.13 38.16 -9.11
CA PHE A 8 -14.05 37.28 -9.83
C PHE A 8 -14.21 37.84 -11.26
N PHE A 9 -13.50 37.27 -12.22
CA PHE A 9 -13.82 37.42 -13.64
C PHE A 9 -15.06 36.56 -13.95
N VAL A 10 -16.22 37.17 -13.86
CA VAL A 10 -17.46 36.60 -14.44
C VAL A 10 -17.38 36.82 -15.93
N THR A 11 -16.74 35.91 -16.65
CA THR A 11 -16.96 35.73 -18.08
C THR A 11 -18.31 35.04 -18.23
N SER A 12 -19.25 35.70 -18.91
CA SER A 12 -20.49 35.12 -19.39
C SER A 12 -20.16 33.95 -20.31
N ILE A 13 -20.08 32.76 -19.75
CA ILE A 13 -19.96 31.50 -20.51
C ILE A 13 -21.34 31.28 -21.09
N SER A 14 -21.48 31.49 -22.39
CA SER A 14 -22.63 31.06 -23.16
C SER A 14 -22.65 29.54 -23.10
N PHE A 15 -23.47 28.97 -22.23
CA PHE A 15 -23.74 27.56 -22.20
C PHE A 15 -24.48 27.19 -23.49
N SER A 16 -23.78 26.65 -24.45
CA SER A 16 -24.41 25.88 -25.51
C SER A 16 -25.13 24.71 -24.83
N GLN A 17 -26.46 24.75 -24.75
CA GLN A 17 -27.24 23.68 -24.13
C GLN A 17 -27.09 22.43 -24.99
N ASN A 18 -26.35 21.45 -24.53
CA ASN A 18 -26.31 20.14 -25.13
C ASN A 18 -27.69 19.48 -25.00
N ILE A 19 -28.18 18.88 -26.09
CA ILE A 19 -29.42 18.09 -26.07
C ILE A 19 -29.15 16.68 -25.59
N LYS A 20 -30.11 16.09 -24.90
CA LYS A 20 -30.06 14.70 -24.48
C LYS A 20 -30.68 13.82 -25.56
N PHE A 21 -29.95 12.80 -25.99
CA PHE A 21 -30.45 11.70 -26.81
C PHE A 21 -30.45 10.45 -25.94
N GLU A 22 -31.62 9.97 -25.54
CA GLU A 22 -31.76 8.85 -24.63
C GLU A 22 -32.80 7.83 -25.11
N GLY A 23 -32.79 6.63 -24.55
CA GLY A 23 -33.73 5.56 -24.84
C GLY A 23 -33.29 4.23 -24.29
N PHE A 24 -33.89 3.17 -24.78
CA PHE A 24 -33.58 1.80 -24.38
C PHE A 24 -33.07 0.99 -25.58
N ILE A 25 -32.08 0.12 -25.34
CA ILE A 25 -31.63 -0.88 -26.30
C ILE A 25 -32.12 -2.24 -25.83
N GLN A 26 -32.78 -2.96 -26.73
CA GLN A 26 -33.39 -4.25 -26.47
C GLN A 26 -33.19 -5.20 -27.65
N ASP A 27 -33.36 -6.50 -27.42
CA ASP A 27 -33.44 -7.49 -28.48
C ASP A 27 -34.82 -7.56 -29.10
N VAL A 28 -35.00 -8.41 -30.13
CA VAL A 28 -36.31 -8.63 -30.80
C VAL A 28 -37.35 -9.16 -29.82
N GLY A 29 -36.97 -9.88 -28.77
CA GLY A 29 -37.79 -10.37 -27.69
C GLY A 29 -38.13 -9.34 -26.61
N LYS A 30 -37.74 -8.04 -26.82
CA LYS A 30 -37.89 -6.93 -25.86
C LYS A 30 -37.09 -7.09 -24.55
N SER A 31 -36.13 -8.01 -24.50
CA SER A 31 -35.22 -8.11 -23.36
C SER A 31 -34.20 -6.95 -23.39
N PRO A 32 -33.99 -6.24 -22.28
CA PRO A 32 -33.05 -5.15 -22.25
C PRO A 32 -31.62 -5.66 -22.45
N LEU A 33 -30.84 -4.99 -23.30
CA LEU A 33 -29.44 -5.30 -23.56
C LEU A 33 -28.58 -4.44 -22.66
N GLU A 34 -28.12 -5.02 -21.56
CA GLU A 34 -27.17 -4.41 -20.64
C GLU A 34 -25.77 -4.43 -21.26
N MET A 35 -25.03 -3.30 -21.15
CA MET A 35 -23.69 -3.13 -21.73
C MET A 35 -23.63 -3.06 -23.26
N ALA A 36 -24.71 -2.71 -23.92
CA ALA A 36 -24.69 -2.33 -25.31
C ALA A 36 -24.00 -0.97 -25.51
N ASN A 37 -23.22 -0.85 -26.55
CA ASN A 37 -22.44 0.36 -26.84
C ASN A 37 -23.24 1.27 -27.76
N VAL A 38 -23.27 2.57 -27.46
CA VAL A 38 -23.93 3.61 -28.26
C VAL A 38 -22.96 4.75 -28.51
N MET A 39 -22.66 5.05 -29.77
CA MET A 39 -21.74 6.11 -30.16
C MET A 39 -22.45 7.12 -31.05
N ALA A 40 -22.15 8.40 -30.88
CA ALA A 40 -22.54 9.46 -31.78
C ALA A 40 -21.31 10.01 -32.53
N VAL A 41 -21.26 9.80 -33.84
CA VAL A 41 -20.21 10.29 -34.72
C VAL A 41 -20.76 11.49 -35.53
N ASN A 42 -20.15 12.64 -35.31
CA ASN A 42 -20.52 13.87 -36.03
C ASN A 42 -20.14 13.76 -37.51
N GLN A 43 -21.05 14.07 -38.40
CA GLN A 43 -20.87 13.86 -39.83
C GLN A 43 -19.94 14.89 -40.47
N VAL A 44 -19.83 16.09 -39.89
CA VAL A 44 -18.95 17.16 -40.40
C VAL A 44 -17.51 16.93 -39.93
N THR A 45 -17.31 16.75 -38.62
CA THR A 45 -15.98 16.61 -38.05
C THR A 45 -15.43 15.20 -38.16
N LYS A 46 -16.26 14.21 -38.49
CA LYS A 46 -15.97 12.78 -38.45
C LYS A 46 -15.49 12.31 -37.06
N ALA A 47 -15.67 13.13 -36.03
CA ALA A 47 -15.27 12.86 -34.68
C ALA A 47 -16.45 12.24 -33.89
N MET A 48 -16.10 11.37 -32.92
CA MET A 48 -17.07 10.88 -31.93
C MET A 48 -17.27 11.99 -30.87
N ASP A 49 -18.45 12.59 -30.85
CA ASP A 49 -18.80 13.66 -29.93
C ASP A 49 -19.33 13.12 -28.59
N SER A 50 -20.00 11.96 -28.60
CA SER A 50 -20.58 11.36 -27.40
C SER A 50 -20.65 9.83 -27.50
N TYR A 51 -20.54 9.15 -26.36
CA TYR A 51 -20.77 7.70 -26.25
C TYR A 51 -21.45 7.34 -24.93
N ALA A 52 -22.14 6.21 -24.91
CA ALA A 52 -22.78 5.64 -23.73
C ALA A 52 -22.74 4.11 -23.78
N ILE A 53 -22.80 3.51 -22.59
CA ILE A 53 -23.00 2.08 -22.41
C ILE A 53 -24.33 1.90 -21.67
N THR A 54 -25.18 0.97 -22.13
CA THR A 54 -26.49 0.75 -21.52
C THR A 54 -26.39 0.15 -20.13
N ASN A 55 -27.28 0.56 -19.23
CA ASN A 55 -27.39 0.01 -17.88
C ASN A 55 -28.17 -1.34 -17.86
N ASP A 56 -28.43 -1.87 -16.66
CA ASP A 56 -29.16 -3.11 -16.39
C ASP A 56 -30.59 -3.16 -16.98
N LYS A 57 -31.16 -1.99 -17.30
CA LYS A 57 -32.46 -1.85 -17.96
C LYS A 57 -32.33 -1.58 -19.47
N GLY A 58 -31.14 -1.65 -20.02
CA GLY A 58 -30.85 -1.30 -21.40
C GLY A 58 -30.89 0.20 -21.71
N LYS A 59 -30.99 1.10 -20.68
CA LYS A 59 -31.08 2.54 -20.90
C LYS A 59 -29.71 3.14 -21.28
N TYR A 60 -29.71 4.03 -22.31
CA TYR A 60 -28.58 4.85 -22.71
C TYR A 60 -28.91 6.34 -22.64
N LEU A 61 -27.86 7.18 -22.55
CA LEU A 61 -27.92 8.64 -22.61
C LEU A 61 -26.70 9.21 -23.28
N LEU A 62 -26.87 9.93 -24.38
CA LEU A 62 -25.85 10.72 -25.04
C LEU A 62 -26.14 12.21 -24.92
N ASN A 63 -25.09 13.02 -24.74
CA ASN A 63 -25.18 14.47 -24.78
C ASN A 63 -24.61 14.94 -26.13
N LEU A 64 -25.47 15.54 -26.98
CA LEU A 64 -25.15 15.95 -28.34
C LEU A 64 -25.22 17.45 -28.48
N LYS A 65 -24.52 18.00 -29.47
CA LYS A 65 -24.65 19.43 -29.84
C LYS A 65 -25.97 19.64 -30.61
N PRO A 66 -26.67 20.73 -30.40
CA PRO A 66 -27.84 21.07 -31.21
C PRO A 66 -27.44 21.42 -32.65
N ASN A 67 -28.38 21.28 -33.58
CA ASN A 67 -28.21 21.61 -35.00
C ASN A 67 -26.94 20.96 -35.63
N SER A 68 -26.79 19.68 -35.41
CA SER A 68 -25.65 18.90 -35.89
C SER A 68 -26.10 17.54 -36.38
N ASP A 69 -25.47 17.03 -37.42
CA ASP A 69 -25.79 15.73 -38.01
C ASP A 69 -24.86 14.65 -37.42
N TYR A 70 -25.46 13.57 -36.95
CA TYR A 70 -24.76 12.44 -36.37
C TYR A 70 -25.12 11.11 -37.03
N ILE A 71 -24.18 10.17 -37.05
CA ILE A 71 -24.47 8.74 -37.15
C ILE A 71 -24.40 8.16 -35.74
N ILE A 72 -25.49 7.62 -35.26
CA ILE A 72 -25.56 6.85 -34.02
C ILE A 72 -25.27 5.40 -34.35
N LYS A 73 -24.16 4.87 -33.82
CA LYS A 73 -23.78 3.47 -33.98
C LYS A 73 -24.06 2.72 -32.68
N VAL A 74 -24.81 1.62 -32.82
CA VAL A 74 -25.18 0.77 -31.68
C VAL A 74 -24.66 -0.63 -31.95
N SER A 75 -23.95 -1.21 -30.95
CA SER A 75 -23.42 -2.56 -31.07
C SER A 75 -23.53 -3.32 -29.74
N TYR A 76 -23.76 -4.63 -29.86
CA TYR A 76 -23.78 -5.56 -28.75
C TYR A 76 -23.23 -6.93 -29.18
N LEU A 77 -22.56 -7.63 -28.28
CA LEU A 77 -21.93 -8.90 -28.59
C LEU A 77 -22.94 -9.97 -28.99
N GLY A 78 -22.79 -10.54 -30.19
CA GLY A 78 -23.69 -11.53 -30.75
C GLY A 78 -24.94 -10.95 -31.45
N MET A 79 -25.02 -9.62 -31.60
CA MET A 79 -26.09 -8.94 -32.31
C MET A 79 -25.54 -8.17 -33.53
N GLN A 80 -26.39 -7.95 -34.52
CA GLN A 80 -26.04 -7.14 -35.68
C GLN A 80 -25.96 -5.66 -35.27
N SER A 81 -24.85 -4.99 -35.62
CA SER A 81 -24.66 -3.57 -35.32
C SER A 81 -25.65 -2.73 -36.14
N LYS A 82 -26.20 -1.66 -35.52
CA LYS A 82 -27.16 -0.77 -36.18
C LYS A 82 -26.63 0.65 -36.24
N GLU A 83 -26.74 1.28 -37.41
CA GLU A 83 -26.42 2.68 -37.64
C GLU A 83 -27.69 3.48 -37.88
N ILE A 84 -27.83 4.63 -37.22
CA ILE A 84 -28.99 5.52 -37.34
C ILE A 84 -28.51 6.93 -37.64
N SER A 85 -28.94 7.52 -38.74
CA SER A 85 -28.71 8.94 -39.03
C SER A 85 -29.62 9.81 -38.15
N LEU A 86 -29.03 10.77 -37.47
CA LEU A 86 -29.73 11.66 -36.52
C LEU A 86 -29.34 13.11 -36.79
N ALA A 87 -30.32 13.93 -37.18
CA ALA A 87 -30.17 15.38 -37.23
C ALA A 87 -30.70 15.94 -35.90
N THR A 88 -29.85 16.62 -35.14
CA THR A 88 -30.24 17.17 -33.84
C THR A 88 -30.87 18.55 -34.00
N VAL A 89 -31.96 18.78 -33.25
CA VAL A 89 -32.60 20.08 -33.05
C VAL A 89 -32.36 20.58 -31.63
N ALA A 90 -32.94 21.73 -31.26
CA ALA A 90 -32.74 22.30 -29.94
C ALA A 90 -33.49 21.58 -28.78
N THR A 91 -34.15 20.45 -29.04
CA THR A 91 -34.94 19.68 -28.07
C THR A 91 -34.32 18.29 -27.81
N ASN A 92 -34.56 17.76 -26.60
CA ASN A 92 -34.15 16.40 -26.24
C ASN A 92 -34.89 15.36 -27.11
N ILE A 93 -34.20 14.28 -27.45
CA ILE A 93 -34.69 13.22 -28.34
C ILE A 93 -34.73 11.91 -27.55
N VAL A 94 -35.85 11.21 -27.61
CA VAL A 94 -35.99 9.87 -27.01
C VAL A 94 -36.23 8.86 -28.13
N GLN A 95 -35.33 7.84 -28.21
CA GLN A 95 -35.42 6.79 -29.24
C GLN A 95 -35.04 5.43 -28.65
N ASN A 96 -35.94 4.45 -28.74
CA ASN A 96 -35.65 3.06 -28.41
C ASN A 96 -35.10 2.34 -29.65
N ILE A 97 -34.09 1.48 -29.43
CA ILE A 97 -33.38 0.80 -30.49
C ILE A 97 -33.45 -0.71 -30.25
N THR A 98 -33.88 -1.45 -31.26
CA THR A 98 -33.89 -2.92 -31.21
C THR A 98 -32.77 -3.46 -32.10
N LEU A 99 -32.00 -4.40 -31.53
CA LEU A 99 -30.95 -5.13 -32.24
C LEU A 99 -31.43 -6.54 -32.57
N GLU A 100 -31.03 -7.03 -33.72
CA GLU A 100 -31.33 -8.38 -34.22
C GLU A 100 -30.13 -9.31 -33.95
N SER A 101 -30.41 -10.59 -33.73
CA SER A 101 -29.36 -11.61 -33.59
C SER A 101 -28.64 -11.79 -34.93
N GLY A 102 -27.33 -11.62 -34.96
CA GLY A 102 -26.51 -11.70 -36.16
C GLY A 102 -25.34 -12.64 -36.01
N GLY A 103 -25.13 -13.52 -37.02
CA GLY A 103 -23.87 -14.25 -37.17
C GLY A 103 -22.72 -13.30 -37.54
N ILE A 104 -21.50 -13.66 -37.15
CA ILE A 104 -20.28 -12.88 -37.44
C ILE A 104 -20.00 -13.02 -38.96
N GLU A 105 -20.39 -12.05 -39.76
CA GLU A 105 -19.83 -11.89 -41.12
C GLU A 105 -18.55 -11.10 -41.02
N LEU A 106 -17.45 -11.74 -41.45
CA LEU A 106 -16.14 -11.10 -41.63
C LEU A 106 -16.12 -10.42 -43.00
N GLU A 107 -16.51 -9.17 -43.10
CA GLU A 107 -16.26 -8.36 -44.28
C GLU A 107 -15.53 -7.06 -43.93
N GLY A 108 -14.44 -6.81 -44.67
CA GLY A 108 -13.86 -5.50 -44.97
C GLY A 108 -13.17 -4.80 -43.77
N VAL A 109 -11.96 -4.36 -44.00
CA VAL A 109 -11.25 -3.43 -43.12
C VAL A 109 -11.95 -2.08 -43.11
N GLU A 110 -13.00 -1.94 -42.29
CA GLU A 110 -13.53 -0.62 -41.94
C GLU A 110 -12.65 -0.05 -40.81
N ILE A 111 -12.18 1.19 -41.02
CA ILE A 111 -11.51 1.93 -39.95
C ILE A 111 -12.57 2.24 -38.87
N VAL A 112 -12.89 1.27 -38.04
CA VAL A 112 -13.75 1.46 -36.87
C VAL A 112 -12.94 2.21 -35.84
N ARG A 113 -13.29 3.46 -35.58
CA ARG A 113 -12.71 4.24 -34.51
C ARG A 113 -12.99 3.51 -33.20
N GLU A 114 -11.94 2.96 -32.59
CA GLU A 114 -12.06 2.10 -31.40
C GLU A 114 -12.77 2.83 -30.27
N MET A 115 -13.65 2.11 -29.56
CA MET A 115 -14.36 2.67 -28.43
C MET A 115 -13.41 3.05 -27.29
N PRO A 116 -13.66 4.17 -26.58
CA PRO A 116 -12.88 4.55 -25.40
C PRO A 116 -12.85 3.46 -24.32
N VAL A 117 -13.97 2.78 -24.09
CA VAL A 117 -14.10 1.66 -23.16
C VAL A 117 -14.94 0.56 -23.81
N SER A 118 -14.47 -0.67 -23.70
CA SER A 118 -15.22 -1.86 -24.13
C SER A 118 -15.11 -2.96 -23.08
N ILE A 119 -16.13 -3.82 -22.98
CA ILE A 119 -16.14 -4.94 -22.06
C ILE A 119 -16.22 -6.23 -22.86
N LYS A 120 -15.31 -7.15 -22.57
CA LYS A 120 -15.26 -8.48 -23.18
C LYS A 120 -15.20 -9.53 -22.07
N GLY A 121 -16.37 -10.11 -21.73
CA GLY A 121 -16.49 -11.02 -20.59
C GLY A 121 -16.10 -10.34 -19.27
N ASP A 122 -15.14 -10.87 -18.56
CA ASP A 122 -14.61 -10.30 -17.30
C ASP A 122 -13.55 -9.21 -17.52
N THR A 123 -13.27 -8.82 -18.77
CA THR A 123 -12.22 -7.85 -19.09
C THR A 123 -12.80 -6.51 -19.49
N ILE A 124 -12.38 -5.44 -18.79
CA ILE A 124 -12.62 -4.05 -19.23
C ILE A 124 -11.40 -3.61 -20.04
N VAL A 125 -11.63 -3.07 -21.23
CA VAL A 125 -10.56 -2.56 -22.11
C VAL A 125 -10.74 -1.07 -22.30
N TYR A 126 -9.78 -0.28 -21.88
CA TYR A 126 -9.68 1.16 -22.12
C TYR A 126 -8.74 1.42 -23.28
N ASN A 127 -9.16 2.25 -24.24
CA ASN A 127 -8.28 2.81 -25.24
C ASN A 127 -7.55 4.02 -24.64
N ALA A 128 -6.23 3.91 -24.43
CA ALA A 128 -5.47 4.92 -23.69
C ALA A 128 -5.52 6.30 -24.36
N ASP A 129 -5.42 6.37 -25.68
CA ASP A 129 -5.38 7.63 -26.43
C ASP A 129 -6.70 8.42 -26.34
N SER A 130 -7.82 7.74 -26.03
CA SER A 130 -9.11 8.39 -25.83
C SER A 130 -9.18 9.24 -24.55
N PHE A 131 -8.30 8.98 -23.60
CA PHE A 131 -8.28 9.64 -22.29
C PHE A 131 -7.10 10.59 -22.09
N LYS A 132 -6.12 10.62 -23.01
CA LYS A 132 -4.97 11.51 -22.96
C LYS A 132 -5.33 12.93 -23.38
N SER A 133 -4.85 13.93 -22.64
CA SER A 133 -4.98 15.37 -22.94
C SER A 133 -3.69 16.00 -23.45
N GLY A 134 -2.56 15.25 -23.41
CA GLY A 134 -1.25 15.72 -23.87
C GLY A 134 -0.25 16.02 -22.74
N THR A 135 -0.70 16.06 -21.51
CA THR A 135 0.15 16.29 -20.32
C THR A 135 0.72 15.00 -19.73
N GLU A 136 0.18 13.84 -20.12
CA GLU A 136 0.57 12.54 -19.58
C GLU A 136 1.98 12.16 -20.05
N ARG A 137 2.82 11.79 -19.08
CA ARG A 137 4.20 11.34 -19.33
C ARG A 137 4.44 9.89 -18.95
N LYS A 138 3.65 9.35 -18.05
CA LYS A 138 3.78 7.99 -17.52
C LYS A 138 2.40 7.32 -17.35
N LEU A 139 2.40 6.02 -17.13
CA LEU A 139 1.16 5.23 -16.96
C LEU A 139 0.27 5.81 -15.86
N GLU A 140 0.84 6.27 -14.74
CA GLU A 140 0.09 6.90 -13.64
C GLU A 140 -0.81 8.05 -14.13
N ASP A 141 -0.29 8.89 -14.99
CA ASP A 141 -1.01 10.06 -15.51
C ASP A 141 -2.21 9.65 -16.38
N VAL A 142 -2.04 8.57 -17.14
CA VAL A 142 -3.12 7.98 -17.95
C VAL A 142 -4.17 7.34 -17.07
N LEU A 143 -3.76 6.52 -16.09
CA LEU A 143 -4.67 5.80 -15.20
C LEU A 143 -5.57 6.72 -14.38
N LYS A 144 -5.03 7.83 -13.87
CA LYS A 144 -5.80 8.85 -13.12
C LYS A 144 -6.94 9.46 -13.93
N LYS A 145 -6.87 9.42 -15.25
CA LYS A 145 -7.92 9.93 -16.16
C LYS A 145 -8.95 8.88 -16.56
N LEU A 146 -8.69 7.61 -16.29
CA LEU A 146 -9.63 6.53 -16.60
C LEU A 146 -10.81 6.55 -15.62
N PRO A 147 -12.03 6.34 -16.13
CA PRO A 147 -13.19 6.20 -15.26
C PRO A 147 -13.12 4.93 -14.43
N GLY A 148 -13.37 5.05 -13.11
CA GLY A 148 -13.35 3.93 -12.18
C GLY A 148 -11.97 3.43 -11.81
N VAL A 149 -10.91 4.14 -12.18
CA VAL A 149 -9.53 3.84 -11.80
C VAL A 149 -9.00 4.94 -10.89
N GLU A 150 -8.37 4.56 -9.79
CA GLU A 150 -7.70 5.46 -8.86
C GLU A 150 -6.25 5.01 -8.67
N VAL A 151 -5.35 5.97 -8.49
CA VAL A 151 -3.94 5.72 -8.18
C VAL A 151 -3.56 6.60 -7.01
N ASN A 152 -3.17 5.98 -5.91
CA ASN A 152 -2.75 6.71 -4.71
C ASN A 152 -1.32 7.25 -4.84
N ALA A 153 -0.87 8.02 -3.84
CA ALA A 153 0.49 8.60 -3.82
C ALA A 153 1.60 7.54 -3.84
N ASP A 154 1.31 6.36 -3.31
CA ASP A 154 2.25 5.23 -3.26
C ASP A 154 2.28 4.42 -4.58
N GLY A 155 1.47 4.79 -5.61
CA GLY A 155 1.41 4.10 -6.89
C GLY A 155 0.57 2.82 -6.89
N GLU A 156 -0.22 2.59 -5.85
CA GLU A 156 -1.18 1.50 -5.84
C GLU A 156 -2.36 1.86 -6.73
N ILE A 157 -2.80 0.90 -7.52
CA ILE A 157 -3.93 1.06 -8.43
C ILE A 157 -5.16 0.40 -7.81
N GLU A 158 -6.24 1.13 -7.78
CA GLU A 158 -7.56 0.59 -7.49
C GLU A 158 -8.45 0.73 -8.73
N VAL A 159 -9.15 -0.33 -9.07
CA VAL A 159 -10.14 -0.33 -10.13
C VAL A 159 -11.47 -0.74 -9.56
N GLU A 160 -12.47 0.10 -9.78
CA GLU A 160 -13.81 -0.14 -9.23
C GLU A 160 -13.77 -0.34 -7.69
N GLY A 161 -12.87 0.38 -6.98
CA GLY A 161 -12.69 0.26 -5.53
C GLY A 161 -12.00 -1.02 -5.05
N LYS A 162 -11.48 -1.83 -5.96
CA LYS A 162 -10.70 -3.03 -5.66
C LYS A 162 -9.24 -2.83 -6.04
N LYS A 163 -8.34 -3.23 -5.17
CA LYS A 163 -6.90 -3.12 -5.42
C LYS A 163 -6.47 -4.03 -6.56
N VAL A 164 -5.69 -3.48 -7.51
CA VAL A 164 -5.02 -4.27 -8.54
C VAL A 164 -3.89 -5.05 -7.88
N THR A 165 -3.99 -6.36 -7.93
CA THR A 165 -3.03 -7.27 -7.30
C THR A 165 -1.83 -7.58 -8.20
N LYS A 166 -1.97 -7.38 -9.53
CA LYS A 166 -0.95 -7.74 -10.51
C LYS A 166 -0.94 -6.81 -11.71
N LEU A 167 0.23 -6.26 -12.06
CA LEU A 167 0.44 -5.50 -13.28
C LEU A 167 1.23 -6.34 -14.28
N MET A 168 0.73 -6.41 -15.51
CA MET A 168 1.36 -7.08 -16.63
C MET A 168 1.57 -6.14 -17.81
N ILE A 169 2.56 -6.40 -18.64
CA ILE A 169 2.76 -5.77 -19.96
C ILE A 169 2.80 -6.85 -21.01
N GLU A 170 1.93 -6.76 -22.01
CA GLU A 170 1.77 -7.78 -23.07
C GLU A 170 1.53 -9.20 -22.50
N GLY A 171 0.84 -9.28 -21.34
CA GLY A 171 0.54 -10.54 -20.64
C GLY A 171 1.71 -11.13 -19.86
N LYS A 172 2.81 -10.41 -19.72
CA LYS A 172 3.98 -10.81 -18.91
C LYS A 172 4.05 -9.97 -17.65
N ASP A 173 4.39 -10.59 -16.53
CA ASP A 173 4.50 -9.91 -15.25
C ASP A 173 5.57 -8.82 -15.30
N PHE A 174 5.21 -7.64 -14.85
CA PHE A 174 6.11 -6.52 -14.72
C PHE A 174 6.60 -6.46 -13.26
N PHE A 175 7.88 -6.77 -13.02
CA PHE A 175 8.47 -6.85 -11.68
C PHE A 175 7.56 -7.60 -10.70
N ASP A 176 7.25 -8.86 -11.02
CA ASP A 176 6.35 -9.72 -10.22
C ASP A 176 4.92 -9.14 -10.03
N GLY A 177 4.48 -8.32 -10.96
CA GLY A 177 3.18 -7.66 -10.91
C GLY A 177 3.17 -6.35 -10.14
N ASP A 178 4.33 -5.75 -9.83
CA ASP A 178 4.41 -4.50 -9.09
C ASP A 178 3.73 -3.34 -9.82
N THR A 179 2.77 -2.71 -9.14
CA THR A 179 2.01 -1.59 -9.71
C THR A 179 2.77 -0.28 -9.64
N LYS A 180 3.54 -0.02 -8.58
CA LYS A 180 4.24 1.25 -8.37
C LYS A 180 5.37 1.46 -9.36
N LEU A 181 6.26 0.47 -9.51
CA LEU A 181 7.30 0.53 -10.54
C LEU A 181 6.69 0.69 -11.91
N GLY A 182 5.55 0.02 -12.19
CA GLY A 182 4.84 0.16 -13.44
C GLY A 182 4.28 1.56 -13.67
N VAL A 183 3.48 2.08 -12.75
CA VAL A 183 2.80 3.39 -12.93
C VAL A 183 3.79 4.54 -13.04
N LYS A 184 4.91 4.46 -12.34
CA LYS A 184 5.92 5.53 -12.32
C LYS A 184 6.91 5.49 -13.48
N ASN A 185 7.06 4.32 -14.12
CA ASN A 185 8.14 4.12 -15.07
C ASN A 185 7.69 3.81 -16.52
N ILE A 186 6.49 3.27 -16.74
CA ILE A 186 6.01 2.98 -18.10
C ILE A 186 5.64 4.29 -18.79
N PRO A 187 6.26 4.61 -19.97
CA PRO A 187 5.96 5.83 -20.71
C PRO A 187 4.52 5.83 -21.24
N ALA A 188 3.83 6.97 -21.11
CA ALA A 188 2.44 7.12 -21.56
C ALA A 188 2.27 6.94 -23.08
N ASP A 189 3.26 7.34 -23.88
CA ASP A 189 3.26 7.25 -25.34
C ASP A 189 3.34 5.81 -25.86
N ALA A 190 3.90 4.90 -25.06
CA ALA A 190 3.99 3.48 -25.41
C ALA A 190 2.66 2.71 -25.25
N ILE A 191 1.68 3.28 -24.54
CA ILE A 191 0.44 2.60 -24.17
C ILE A 191 -0.60 2.73 -25.27
N ASP A 192 -1.11 1.59 -25.76
CA ASP A 192 -2.25 1.47 -26.66
C ASP A 192 -3.54 1.23 -25.87
N LYS A 193 -3.61 0.11 -25.16
CA LYS A 193 -4.82 -0.30 -24.38
C LYS A 193 -4.45 -0.71 -22.98
N ILE A 194 -5.39 -0.48 -22.06
CA ILE A 194 -5.30 -0.92 -20.68
C ILE A 194 -6.44 -1.92 -20.45
N GLN A 195 -6.08 -3.18 -20.18
CA GLN A 195 -7.01 -4.26 -19.92
C GLN A 195 -7.08 -4.51 -18.43
N VAL A 196 -8.28 -4.40 -17.86
CA VAL A 196 -8.55 -4.75 -16.47
C VAL A 196 -9.22 -6.12 -16.46
N LEU A 197 -8.52 -7.11 -15.91
CA LEU A 197 -8.96 -8.48 -15.80
C LEU A 197 -9.62 -8.67 -14.42
N ARG A 198 -10.94 -8.77 -14.40
CA ARG A 198 -11.70 -9.06 -13.17
C ARG A 198 -11.73 -10.55 -12.92
N ASN A 199 -11.86 -10.95 -11.64
CA ASN A 199 -11.86 -12.35 -11.21
C ASN A 199 -10.61 -13.10 -11.73
N PHE A 200 -9.46 -12.43 -11.63
CA PHE A 200 -8.20 -12.95 -12.12
C PHE A 200 -7.64 -14.01 -11.16
N ASN A 201 -7.22 -15.13 -11.68
CA ASN A 201 -6.44 -16.13 -10.97
C ASN A 201 -5.31 -16.60 -11.89
N ASP A 202 -4.08 -16.62 -11.36
CA ASP A 202 -2.89 -17.11 -12.09
C ASP A 202 -3.03 -18.59 -12.48
N VAL A 203 -3.80 -19.34 -11.70
CA VAL A 203 -4.09 -20.76 -11.91
C VAL A 203 -5.53 -20.92 -12.35
N SER A 204 -5.72 -21.22 -13.63
CA SER A 204 -7.07 -21.36 -14.22
C SER A 204 -7.92 -22.43 -13.52
N ALA A 205 -7.30 -23.48 -13.00
CA ALA A 205 -7.96 -24.58 -12.30
C ALA A 205 -8.58 -24.20 -10.97
N LEU A 206 -8.05 -23.15 -10.30
CA LEU A 206 -8.53 -22.63 -9.02
C LEU A 206 -9.58 -21.54 -9.17
N LYS A 207 -9.82 -21.06 -10.39
CA LYS A 207 -10.83 -20.01 -10.64
C LYS A 207 -12.21 -20.48 -10.15
N GLY A 208 -12.80 -19.72 -9.24
CA GLY A 208 -14.10 -20.02 -8.65
C GLY A 208 -14.08 -21.03 -7.50
N LEU A 209 -12.96 -21.70 -7.20
CA LEU A 209 -12.83 -22.62 -6.07
C LEU A 209 -12.49 -21.90 -4.78
N GLU A 210 -11.51 -20.99 -4.82
CA GLU A 210 -11.09 -20.22 -3.67
C GLU A 210 -12.07 -19.07 -3.33
N ASN A 211 -12.05 -18.63 -2.08
CA ASN A 211 -12.67 -17.39 -1.68
C ASN A 211 -11.71 -16.24 -2.05
N GLY A 212 -12.20 -15.26 -2.79
CA GLY A 212 -11.39 -14.12 -3.21
C GLY A 212 -11.16 -14.01 -4.71
N ASP A 213 -11.96 -14.68 -5.53
CA ASP A 213 -11.99 -14.51 -6.99
C ASP A 213 -12.28 -13.06 -7.44
N GLU A 214 -12.28 -12.13 -6.48
CA GLU A 214 -12.37 -10.70 -6.71
C GLU A 214 -11.02 -10.04 -7.03
N ASN A 215 -9.96 -10.81 -7.24
CA ASN A 215 -8.66 -10.31 -7.64
C ASN A 215 -8.76 -9.61 -9.00
N ILE A 216 -8.13 -8.45 -9.07
CA ILE A 216 -8.02 -7.69 -10.32
C ILE A 216 -6.57 -7.69 -10.77
N ALA A 217 -6.32 -8.09 -12.02
CA ALA A 217 -5.06 -7.85 -12.69
C ALA A 217 -5.22 -6.78 -13.78
N MET A 218 -4.15 -6.05 -14.03
CA MET A 218 -4.11 -5.04 -15.09
C MET A 218 -3.05 -5.45 -16.13
N ASN A 219 -3.41 -5.47 -17.40
CA ASN A 219 -2.51 -5.77 -18.48
C ASN A 219 -2.41 -4.58 -19.46
N ILE A 220 -1.22 -4.06 -19.61
CA ILE A 220 -0.91 -2.95 -20.51
C ILE A 220 -0.58 -3.52 -21.87
N LYS A 221 -1.32 -3.11 -22.89
CA LYS A 221 -1.00 -3.37 -24.30
C LYS A 221 -0.21 -2.22 -24.88
N LEU A 222 0.89 -2.55 -25.53
CA LEU A 222 1.77 -1.58 -26.16
C LEU A 222 1.35 -1.30 -27.60
N LYS A 223 1.60 -0.08 -28.07
CA LYS A 223 1.43 0.30 -29.47
C LYS A 223 2.29 -0.59 -30.38
N SER A 224 1.84 -0.83 -31.60
CA SER A 224 2.52 -1.73 -32.54
C SER A 224 3.98 -1.35 -32.76
N GLY A 225 4.30 -0.07 -32.89
CA GLY A 225 5.66 0.46 -33.05
C GLY A 225 6.56 0.34 -31.79
N LYS A 226 6.02 -0.12 -30.64
CA LYS A 226 6.78 -0.33 -29.41
C LYS A 226 6.98 -1.82 -29.08
N LYS A 227 6.69 -2.72 -30.03
CA LYS A 227 6.93 -4.17 -29.90
C LYS A 227 8.09 -4.59 -30.81
N ASN A 228 8.93 -5.52 -30.31
CA ASN A 228 10.17 -5.97 -30.96
C ASN A 228 11.22 -4.87 -31.18
N PHE A 229 11.10 -3.75 -30.46
CA PHE A 229 12.05 -2.64 -30.45
C PHE A 229 12.35 -2.24 -29.01
N TRP A 230 13.51 -1.65 -28.81
CA TRP A 230 13.80 -0.92 -27.59
C TRP A 230 13.03 0.41 -27.59
N PHE A 231 12.36 0.68 -26.51
CA PHE A 231 11.71 1.95 -26.26
C PHE A 231 11.92 2.39 -24.82
N GLY A 232 11.64 3.63 -24.51
CA GLY A 232 11.82 4.20 -23.20
C GLY A 232 12.29 5.63 -23.29
N ASP A 233 12.91 6.08 -22.22
CA ASP A 233 13.45 7.43 -22.15
C ASP A 233 14.72 7.51 -21.30
N VAL A 234 15.53 8.51 -21.60
CA VAL A 234 16.65 8.92 -20.76
C VAL A 234 16.38 10.35 -20.31
N ASN A 235 16.16 10.54 -19.02
CA ASN A 235 15.94 11.84 -18.43
C ASN A 235 17.15 12.20 -17.58
N ALA A 236 17.73 13.37 -17.79
CA ALA A 236 18.81 13.92 -16.99
C ALA A 236 18.51 15.39 -16.66
N GLY A 237 18.78 15.80 -15.44
CA GLY A 237 18.55 17.18 -15.02
C GLY A 237 19.54 17.62 -13.95
N GLY A 238 19.82 18.90 -13.97
CA GLY A 238 20.63 19.56 -12.96
C GLY A 238 20.00 20.87 -12.52
N GLY A 239 20.30 21.24 -11.30
CA GLY A 239 19.72 22.44 -10.72
C GLY A 239 20.46 22.89 -9.47
N THR A 240 19.85 23.83 -8.77
CA THR A 240 20.48 24.44 -7.60
C THR A 240 19.49 24.67 -6.48
N GLU A 241 20.00 24.54 -5.27
CA GLU A 241 19.40 24.94 -4.02
C GLU A 241 20.41 25.81 -3.29
N LYS A 242 20.20 27.13 -3.25
CA LYS A 242 21.14 28.11 -2.67
C LYS A 242 22.60 27.85 -3.11
N ARG A 243 23.33 26.95 -2.43
CA ARG A 243 24.74 26.61 -2.71
C ARG A 243 24.94 25.13 -3.06
N ASN A 244 23.89 24.29 -2.94
CA ASN A 244 23.97 22.86 -3.22
C ASN A 244 23.51 22.56 -4.64
N THR A 245 24.19 21.65 -5.30
CA THR A 245 23.78 21.15 -6.63
C THR A 245 22.74 20.07 -6.46
N ARG A 246 21.63 20.20 -7.19
CA ARG A 246 20.60 19.15 -7.31
C ARG A 246 20.71 18.47 -8.66
N TYR A 247 20.53 17.16 -8.68
CA TYR A 247 20.62 16.37 -9.91
C TYR A 247 19.61 15.23 -9.93
N VAL A 248 19.27 14.81 -11.14
CA VAL A 248 18.48 13.61 -11.42
C VAL A 248 18.95 12.99 -12.73
N ALA A 249 19.13 11.69 -12.76
CA ALA A 249 19.34 10.90 -13.96
C ALA A 249 18.46 9.63 -13.86
N ASN A 250 17.56 9.44 -14.82
CA ASN A 250 16.55 8.39 -14.75
C ASN A 250 16.36 7.76 -16.14
N PRO A 251 17.29 6.87 -16.59
CA PRO A 251 17.12 6.09 -17.80
C PRO A 251 16.17 4.94 -17.59
N LYS A 252 15.31 4.69 -18.58
CA LYS A 252 14.32 3.60 -18.61
C LYS A 252 14.30 3.00 -20.00
N LEU A 253 14.55 1.70 -20.08
CA LEU A 253 14.61 0.96 -21.32
C LEU A 253 13.74 -0.28 -21.24
N PHE A 254 12.94 -0.50 -22.26
CA PHE A 254 11.97 -1.59 -22.32
C PHE A 254 12.07 -2.30 -23.67
N TYR A 255 12.01 -3.62 -23.63
CA TYR A 255 11.93 -4.46 -24.81
C TYR A 255 10.90 -5.56 -24.61
N TYR A 256 9.96 -5.69 -25.54
CA TYR A 256 8.92 -6.73 -25.52
C TYR A 256 8.83 -7.44 -26.85
N SER A 257 8.97 -8.76 -26.82
CA SER A 257 8.72 -9.67 -27.93
C SER A 257 7.82 -10.82 -27.49
N PRO A 258 7.25 -11.62 -28.40
CA PRO A 258 6.47 -12.80 -28.02
C PRO A 258 7.28 -13.79 -27.18
N LYS A 259 8.58 -13.91 -27.43
CA LYS A 259 9.45 -14.90 -26.79
C LYS A 259 10.04 -14.39 -25.47
N TYR A 260 10.52 -13.14 -25.43
CA TYR A 260 11.15 -12.57 -24.25
C TYR A 260 10.83 -11.09 -24.05
N SER A 261 10.96 -10.63 -22.83
CA SER A 261 10.94 -9.22 -22.48
C SER A 261 12.07 -8.88 -21.52
N VAL A 262 12.57 -7.65 -21.60
CA VAL A 262 13.59 -7.12 -20.70
C VAL A 262 13.21 -5.68 -20.35
N ASN A 263 13.26 -5.34 -19.07
CA ASN A 263 13.04 -3.99 -18.56
C ASN A 263 14.27 -3.58 -17.77
N LEU A 264 14.77 -2.37 -18.02
CA LEU A 264 15.87 -1.76 -17.31
C LEU A 264 15.41 -0.39 -16.81
N ILE A 265 15.54 -0.15 -15.50
CA ILE A 265 15.17 1.11 -14.86
C ILE A 265 16.32 1.50 -13.95
N ALA A 266 16.80 2.73 -14.08
CA ALA A 266 17.73 3.29 -13.10
C ALA A 266 17.27 4.68 -12.65
N ASN A 267 17.66 5.07 -11.46
CA ASN A 267 17.38 6.38 -10.90
C ASN A 267 18.55 6.78 -9.99
N TYR A 268 19.20 7.86 -10.34
CA TYR A 268 20.26 8.47 -9.57
C TYR A 268 19.87 9.91 -9.30
N ASN A 269 19.62 10.25 -8.03
CA ASN A 269 19.12 11.58 -7.68
C ASN A 269 19.43 11.99 -6.24
N ASN A 270 19.44 13.31 -5.99
CA ASN A 270 19.45 13.91 -4.67
C ASN A 270 18.26 14.87 -4.46
N ILE A 271 17.15 14.62 -5.14
CA ILE A 271 15.92 15.42 -5.08
C ILE A 271 14.82 14.75 -4.26
N GLY A 272 15.15 13.69 -3.55
CA GLY A 272 14.22 12.97 -2.68
C GLY A 272 13.25 12.03 -3.39
N GLU A 273 13.49 11.66 -4.65
CA GLU A 273 12.73 10.63 -5.31
C GLU A 273 13.15 9.24 -4.82
N LEU A 274 12.21 8.51 -4.23
CA LEU A 274 12.40 7.12 -3.83
C LEU A 274 11.71 6.21 -4.85
N PRO A 275 12.45 5.58 -5.77
CA PRO A 275 11.89 4.67 -6.78
C PRO A 275 11.39 3.34 -6.17
N PHE A 276 11.83 3.00 -4.95
CA PHE A 276 11.51 1.79 -4.21
C PHE A 276 11.21 2.11 -2.75
N THR A 277 10.12 1.54 -2.19
CA THR A 277 9.67 1.78 -0.82
C THR A 277 9.54 0.49 -0.03
N VAL A 278 9.40 0.61 1.29
CA VAL A 278 9.11 -0.52 2.20
C VAL A 278 7.88 -1.31 1.76
N GLN A 279 6.86 -0.64 1.25
CA GLN A 279 5.64 -1.29 0.78
C GLN A 279 5.88 -2.13 -0.48
N ASP A 280 6.74 -1.66 -1.39
CA ASP A 280 7.18 -2.45 -2.54
C ASP A 280 7.95 -3.69 -2.09
N TYR A 281 8.82 -3.54 -1.08
CA TYR A 281 9.52 -4.66 -0.48
C TYR A 281 8.57 -5.75 0.03
N PHE A 282 7.52 -5.37 0.77
CA PHE A 282 6.55 -6.34 1.28
C PHE A 282 5.80 -7.07 0.17
N LYS A 283 5.52 -6.42 -0.95
CA LYS A 283 4.92 -7.08 -2.12
C LYS A 283 5.84 -8.13 -2.73
N PHE A 284 7.12 -7.80 -2.89
CA PHE A 284 8.11 -8.72 -3.48
C PHE A 284 8.42 -9.92 -2.60
N THR A 285 8.31 -9.79 -1.29
CA THR A 285 8.54 -10.89 -0.35
C THR A 285 7.35 -11.83 -0.15
N GLY A 286 6.37 -11.78 -1.04
CA GLY A 286 5.20 -12.65 -1.05
C GLY A 286 3.94 -12.05 -0.45
N GLY A 287 4.02 -10.83 0.12
CA GLY A 287 2.89 -10.05 0.60
C GLY A 287 1.97 -10.82 1.55
N PHE A 288 0.73 -10.37 1.62
CA PHE A 288 -0.31 -11.03 2.43
C PHE A 288 -0.78 -12.40 1.89
N ARG A 289 -0.41 -12.78 0.67
CA ARG A 289 -0.83 -14.07 0.07
C ARG A 289 -0.35 -15.28 0.86
N GLY A 290 0.87 -15.24 1.38
CA GLY A 290 1.42 -16.31 2.22
C GLY A 290 0.84 -16.36 3.65
N MET A 291 0.30 -15.25 4.16
CA MET A 291 -0.24 -15.16 5.52
C MET A 291 -1.68 -15.67 5.66
N MET A 292 -2.51 -15.53 4.62
CA MET A 292 -3.95 -15.84 4.70
C MET A 292 -4.31 -17.32 4.56
N LYS A 293 -3.38 -18.19 4.14
CA LYS A 293 -3.68 -19.59 3.82
C LYS A 293 -3.31 -20.62 4.91
N LYS A 294 -3.00 -20.18 6.14
CA LYS A 294 -2.49 -21.05 7.21
C LYS A 294 -3.55 -21.56 8.19
N GLY A 295 -4.80 -21.75 7.74
CA GLY A 295 -5.85 -22.33 8.57
C GLY A 295 -6.16 -21.55 9.84
N GLY A 296 -5.85 -20.21 9.89
CA GLY A 296 -6.13 -19.38 11.05
C GLY A 296 -4.97 -19.24 12.05
N THR A 297 -3.78 -19.77 11.78
CA THR A 297 -2.60 -19.57 12.61
C THR A 297 -1.82 -18.34 12.17
N ASN A 298 -1.57 -17.40 13.09
CA ASN A 298 -0.67 -16.26 12.90
C ASN A 298 0.63 -16.52 13.67
N PHE A 299 1.65 -16.99 12.98
CA PHE A 299 2.99 -17.16 13.49
C PHE A 299 3.97 -16.34 12.64
N ASN A 300 4.38 -15.20 13.18
CA ASN A 300 5.28 -14.28 12.49
C ASN A 300 6.72 -14.48 12.98
N VAL A 301 7.62 -14.69 12.03
CA VAL A 301 9.07 -14.84 12.28
C VAL A 301 9.87 -13.65 11.75
N SER A 302 9.19 -12.65 11.16
CA SER A 302 9.87 -11.46 10.65
C SER A 302 10.32 -10.56 11.80
N SER A 303 11.58 -10.13 11.77
CA SER A 303 12.04 -9.06 12.64
C SER A 303 11.56 -7.70 12.14
N ASN A 304 11.61 -6.71 13.03
CA ASN A 304 11.40 -5.30 12.68
C ASN A 304 12.61 -4.72 11.92
N ASP A 305 13.71 -5.46 11.82
CA ASP A 305 14.97 -5.01 11.22
C ASP A 305 15.01 -5.40 9.72
N LEU A 306 14.35 -4.61 8.89
CA LEU A 306 14.24 -4.86 7.45
C LEU A 306 15.47 -4.44 6.66
N GLY A 307 16.35 -3.61 7.24
CA GLY A 307 17.49 -3.02 6.55
C GLY A 307 17.09 -2.10 5.40
N ILE A 308 15.92 -1.48 5.48
CA ILE A 308 15.36 -0.57 4.48
C ILE A 308 14.90 0.70 5.18
N SER A 309 15.16 1.87 4.59
CA SER A 309 14.64 3.13 5.12
C SER A 309 13.11 3.14 5.09
N THR A 310 12.50 3.37 6.24
CA THR A 310 11.04 3.49 6.40
C THR A 310 10.55 4.94 6.31
N LEU A 311 11.46 5.89 6.07
CA LEU A 311 11.17 7.32 6.06
C LEU A 311 10.32 7.69 4.84
N ARG A 312 9.40 8.64 5.07
CA ARG A 312 8.63 9.27 3.99
C ARG A 312 9.41 10.44 3.43
N ASN A 313 9.33 10.68 2.12
CA ASN A 313 10.05 11.75 1.43
C ASN A 313 9.86 13.14 2.06
N ASN A 314 8.70 13.41 2.63
CA ASN A 314 8.38 14.70 3.26
C ASN A 314 8.83 14.83 4.72
N ARG A 315 9.63 13.89 5.23
CA ARG A 315 10.17 13.90 6.61
C ARG A 315 11.69 13.88 6.65
N ALA A 316 12.34 14.07 5.51
CA ALA A 316 13.77 14.09 5.41
C ALA A 316 14.26 15.45 4.90
N LYS A 317 15.33 15.93 5.48
CA LYS A 317 16.04 17.13 5.07
C LYS A 317 16.76 16.92 3.73
N GLU A 318 17.37 15.77 3.58
CA GLU A 318 18.08 15.36 2.37
C GLU A 318 17.93 13.86 2.13
N ILE A 319 17.74 13.50 0.86
CA ILE A 319 17.70 12.09 0.42
C ILE A 319 18.50 11.99 -0.87
N GLU A 320 19.50 11.13 -0.86
CA GLU A 320 20.23 10.72 -2.05
C GLU A 320 19.90 9.26 -2.36
N THR A 321 19.62 8.97 -3.62
CA THR A 321 19.23 7.64 -4.06
C THR A 321 20.01 7.22 -5.29
N GLU A 322 20.59 6.03 -5.22
CA GLU A 322 21.15 5.26 -6.33
C GLU A 322 20.31 3.99 -6.48
N PHE A 323 19.62 3.83 -7.60
CA PHE A 323 18.72 2.70 -7.82
C PHE A 323 18.93 2.10 -9.20
N GLY A 324 18.97 0.79 -9.27
CA GLY A 324 18.99 0.00 -10.49
C GLY A 324 18.06 -1.19 -10.38
N ALA A 325 17.23 -1.42 -11.38
CA ALA A 325 16.34 -2.57 -11.46
C ALA A 325 16.30 -3.16 -12.87
N THR A 326 16.33 -4.47 -12.94
CA THR A 326 16.12 -5.21 -14.17
C THR A 326 15.08 -6.30 -13.94
N ASN A 327 14.23 -6.51 -14.92
CA ASN A 327 13.26 -7.60 -14.93
C ASN A 327 13.28 -8.26 -16.30
N PHE A 328 13.18 -9.57 -16.32
CA PHE A 328 13.08 -10.35 -17.56
C PHE A 328 11.97 -11.37 -17.51
N SER A 329 11.46 -11.73 -18.68
CA SER A 329 10.59 -12.89 -18.86
C SER A 329 10.98 -13.59 -20.17
N TYR A 330 11.08 -14.90 -20.14
CA TYR A 330 11.50 -15.74 -21.28
C TYR A 330 10.62 -16.98 -21.40
N ASN A 331 9.92 -17.12 -22.51
CA ASN A 331 9.18 -18.32 -22.85
C ASN A 331 10.14 -19.35 -23.47
N VAL A 332 10.62 -20.30 -22.70
CA VAL A 332 11.51 -21.38 -23.16
C VAL A 332 10.79 -22.22 -24.19
N THR A 333 9.54 -22.62 -23.88
CA THR A 333 8.59 -23.26 -24.76
C THR A 333 7.21 -22.64 -24.57
N LYS A 334 6.18 -23.14 -25.26
CA LYS A 334 4.77 -22.74 -25.00
C LYS A 334 4.28 -23.19 -23.62
N ALA A 335 4.91 -24.24 -23.08
CA ALA A 335 4.53 -24.83 -21.79
C ALA A 335 5.43 -24.37 -20.63
N TRP A 336 6.59 -23.79 -20.89
CA TRP A 336 7.58 -23.44 -19.87
C TRP A 336 8.04 -22.00 -20.01
N SER A 337 7.86 -21.22 -18.97
CA SER A 337 8.33 -19.84 -18.86
C SER A 337 9.26 -19.66 -17.67
N LEU A 338 10.26 -18.82 -17.86
CA LEU A 338 11.16 -18.31 -16.83
C LEU A 338 10.98 -16.81 -16.72
N SER A 339 10.97 -16.29 -15.51
CA SER A 339 10.97 -14.86 -15.26
C SER A 339 11.79 -14.54 -14.02
N GLY A 340 12.15 -13.29 -13.86
CA GLY A 340 12.89 -12.86 -12.68
C GLY A 340 13.18 -11.37 -12.70
N PHE A 341 13.69 -10.91 -11.57
CA PHE A 341 14.16 -9.54 -11.44
C PHE A 341 15.39 -9.46 -10.54
N ALA A 342 16.16 -8.40 -10.72
CA ALA A 342 17.18 -7.95 -9.78
C ALA A 342 16.95 -6.46 -9.48
N ILE A 343 17.02 -6.08 -8.20
CA ILE A 343 16.91 -4.71 -7.72
C ILE A 343 18.08 -4.44 -6.81
N ILE A 344 18.78 -3.34 -7.05
CA ILE A 344 19.83 -2.82 -6.19
C ILE A 344 19.48 -1.37 -5.86
N SER A 345 19.51 -1.03 -4.59
CA SER A 345 19.25 0.33 -4.13
C SER A 345 20.23 0.73 -3.04
N LYS A 346 20.75 1.94 -3.14
CA LYS A 346 21.46 2.61 -2.06
C LYS A 346 20.74 3.92 -1.79
N THR A 347 20.40 4.17 -0.53
CA THR A 347 19.74 5.40 -0.09
C THR A 347 20.50 5.97 1.10
N ILE A 348 20.84 7.25 1.01
CA ILE A 348 21.38 8.03 2.11
C ILE A 348 20.33 9.06 2.50
N THR A 349 20.02 9.13 3.78
CA THR A 349 18.95 10.00 4.29
C THR A 349 19.46 10.77 5.51
N ASP A 350 19.36 12.08 5.44
CA ASP A 350 19.61 12.98 6.56
C ASP A 350 18.27 13.52 7.08
N THR A 351 18.04 13.38 8.39
CA THR A 351 16.85 13.89 9.05
C THR A 351 17.21 14.84 10.17
N GLU A 352 16.34 15.79 10.40
CA GLU A 352 16.39 16.69 11.54
C GLU A 352 14.99 16.82 12.11
N THR A 353 14.82 16.37 13.35
CA THR A 353 13.50 16.24 13.98
C THR A 353 13.54 16.86 15.37
N ALA A 354 12.60 17.76 15.64
CA ALA A 354 12.27 18.18 16.99
C ALA A 354 11.00 17.45 17.43
N SER A 355 10.99 16.83 18.61
CA SER A 355 9.79 16.19 19.08
C SER A 355 9.54 16.39 20.57
N GLN A 356 8.26 16.33 20.92
CA GLN A 356 7.77 16.41 22.28
C GLN A 356 6.95 15.17 22.60
N ASN A 357 7.41 14.39 23.59
CA ASN A 357 6.70 13.24 24.13
C ASN A 357 6.06 13.63 25.45
N ASN A 358 4.75 13.44 25.56
CA ASN A 358 3.98 13.69 26.78
C ASN A 358 3.50 12.38 27.38
N ARG A 359 3.86 12.14 28.65
CA ARG A 359 3.42 10.99 29.43
C ARG A 359 2.86 11.45 30.76
N ILE A 360 1.79 10.83 31.20
CA ILE A 360 1.16 11.04 32.51
C ILE A 360 1.31 9.78 33.34
N ASP A 361 1.96 9.90 34.50
CA ASP A 361 2.14 8.83 35.46
C ASP A 361 1.32 9.13 36.73
N GLU A 362 0.54 8.16 37.24
CA GLU A 362 -0.17 8.26 38.51
C GLU A 362 0.67 7.65 39.60
N VAL A 363 0.87 8.41 40.67
CA VAL A 363 1.47 7.94 41.91
C VAL A 363 0.32 7.56 42.87
N ARG A 364 0.26 6.30 43.29
CA ARG A 364 -0.79 5.78 44.14
C ARG A 364 -0.23 5.40 45.52
N ASN A 365 -1.03 5.55 46.57
CA ASN A 365 -0.69 5.07 47.90
C ASN A 365 -0.91 3.55 47.99
N SER A 366 -0.59 2.98 49.14
CA SER A 366 -0.77 1.54 49.45
C SER A 366 -2.23 1.05 49.35
N THR A 367 -3.19 1.95 49.42
CA THR A 367 -4.62 1.67 49.23
C THR A 367 -5.11 1.83 47.78
N GLY A 368 -4.20 2.15 46.85
CA GLY A 368 -4.53 2.31 45.42
C GLY A 368 -5.11 3.70 45.04
N THR A 369 -5.20 4.65 46.01
CA THR A 369 -5.69 5.99 45.74
C THR A 369 -4.60 6.83 45.05
N VAL A 370 -4.96 7.57 43.99
CA VAL A 370 -4.04 8.51 43.30
C VAL A 370 -3.75 9.66 44.28
N ILE A 371 -2.49 9.79 44.70
CA ILE A 371 -2.02 10.84 45.57
C ILE A 371 -1.25 11.95 44.84
N ASN A 372 -0.76 11.66 43.62
CA ASN A 372 -0.06 12.61 42.78
C ASN A 372 -0.14 12.16 41.31
N THR A 373 0.02 13.11 40.42
CA THR A 373 0.17 12.87 38.98
C THR A 373 1.45 13.54 38.52
N LEU A 374 2.31 12.77 37.87
CA LEU A 374 3.53 13.27 37.23
C LEU A 374 3.26 13.45 35.75
N ASN A 375 3.37 14.67 35.29
CA ASN A 375 3.37 14.97 33.85
C ASN A 375 4.82 15.08 33.37
N THR A 376 5.24 14.08 32.63
CA THR A 376 6.59 13.96 32.10
C THR A 376 6.57 14.40 30.64
N ASN A 377 7.32 15.50 30.36
CA ASN A 377 7.46 16.08 29.05
C ASN A 377 8.91 15.93 28.61
N GLN A 378 9.16 15.19 27.53
CA GLN A 378 10.47 15.01 26.95
C GLN A 378 10.54 15.77 25.63
N ASN A 379 11.37 16.81 25.58
CA ASN A 379 11.72 17.52 24.36
C ASN A 379 12.99 16.92 23.78
N THR A 380 12.98 16.60 22.49
CA THR A 380 14.15 16.04 21.80
C THR A 380 14.46 16.83 20.54
N GLN A 381 15.74 17.08 20.30
CA GLN A 381 16.27 17.53 19.01
C GLN A 381 17.20 16.45 18.51
N GLU A 382 16.87 15.86 17.39
CA GLU A 382 17.56 14.70 16.82
C GLU A 382 18.03 14.98 15.40
N THR A 383 19.28 14.67 15.12
CA THR A 383 19.82 14.57 13.77
C THR A 383 20.22 13.13 13.53
N ALA A 384 19.75 12.57 12.42
CA ALA A 384 20.09 11.21 12.03
C ALA A 384 20.64 11.16 10.63
N HIS A 385 21.71 10.39 10.46
CA HIS A 385 22.29 10.02 9.18
C HIS A 385 22.12 8.52 8.97
N GLN A 386 21.33 8.13 7.97
CA GLN A 386 21.02 6.74 7.67
C GLN A 386 21.51 6.37 6.28
N LYS A 387 22.27 5.29 6.17
CA LYS A 387 22.70 4.69 4.91
C LYS A 387 22.12 3.28 4.80
N SER A 388 21.35 3.03 3.74
CA SER A 388 20.73 1.74 3.46
C SER A 388 21.14 1.23 2.09
N ASN A 389 21.62 0.00 2.03
CA ASN A 389 21.89 -0.73 0.80
C ASN A 389 20.96 -1.94 0.75
N LEU A 390 20.33 -2.20 -0.39
CA LEU A 390 19.41 -3.30 -0.59
C LEU A 390 19.72 -4.01 -1.90
N GLY A 391 19.81 -5.34 -1.85
CA GLY A 391 19.84 -6.22 -3.00
C GLY A 391 18.67 -7.22 -2.93
N LEU A 392 17.87 -7.29 -3.99
CA LEU A 392 16.80 -8.28 -4.18
C LEU A 392 17.04 -9.01 -5.49
N PHE A 393 16.97 -10.32 -5.45
CA PHE A 393 17.05 -11.17 -6.64
C PHE A 393 15.95 -12.22 -6.59
N LYS A 394 15.11 -12.27 -7.61
CA LYS A 394 14.05 -13.27 -7.76
C LYS A 394 14.20 -14.03 -9.07
N LEU A 395 14.01 -15.34 -9.00
CA LEU A 395 13.88 -16.21 -10.17
C LEU A 395 12.62 -17.03 -10.01
N SER A 396 11.81 -17.07 -11.06
CA SER A 396 10.53 -17.79 -11.13
C SER A 396 10.51 -18.70 -12.34
N SER A 397 10.01 -19.91 -12.17
CA SER A 397 9.82 -20.92 -13.22
C SER A 397 8.38 -21.41 -13.17
N SER A 398 7.65 -21.33 -14.29
CA SER A 398 6.29 -21.84 -14.42
C SER A 398 6.23 -22.82 -15.56
N TYR A 399 5.83 -24.07 -15.25
CA TYR A 399 5.67 -25.16 -16.21
C TYR A 399 4.21 -25.60 -16.28
N LYS A 400 3.59 -25.38 -17.42
CA LYS A 400 2.18 -25.64 -17.70
C LYS A 400 2.04 -26.41 -19.01
N PRO A 401 2.24 -27.74 -19.00
CA PRO A 401 2.20 -28.57 -20.21
C PRO A 401 0.81 -28.63 -20.83
N ASP A 402 -0.24 -28.59 -20.00
CA ASP A 402 -1.64 -28.64 -20.42
C ASP A 402 -2.53 -27.85 -19.43
N ALA A 403 -3.85 -27.95 -19.60
CA ALA A 403 -4.82 -27.28 -18.73
C ALA A 403 -4.99 -27.95 -17.36
N LYS A 404 -4.44 -29.14 -17.16
CA LYS A 404 -4.63 -29.95 -15.94
C LYS A 404 -3.48 -29.86 -14.97
N LEU A 405 -2.29 -29.54 -15.45
CA LEU A 405 -1.07 -29.51 -14.64
C LEU A 405 -0.37 -28.16 -14.72
N GLN A 406 -0.08 -27.58 -13.58
CA GLN A 406 0.80 -26.41 -13.47
C GLN A 406 1.75 -26.60 -12.30
N PHE A 407 3.04 -26.39 -12.53
CA PHE A 407 4.09 -26.40 -11.53
C PHE A 407 4.80 -25.06 -11.55
N ASP A 408 4.82 -24.39 -10.41
CA ASP A 408 5.47 -23.12 -10.21
C ASP A 408 6.55 -23.24 -9.14
N TYR A 409 7.72 -22.63 -9.38
CA TYR A 409 8.80 -22.54 -8.41
C TYR A 409 9.39 -21.15 -8.42
N ASP A 410 9.47 -20.55 -7.24
CA ASP A 410 10.03 -19.22 -7.02
C ASP A 410 11.14 -19.27 -5.99
N VAL A 411 12.23 -18.55 -6.25
CA VAL A 411 13.28 -18.28 -5.26
C VAL A 411 13.53 -16.77 -5.18
N LEU A 412 13.53 -16.24 -3.96
CA LEU A 412 13.83 -14.84 -3.67
C LEU A 412 14.97 -14.78 -2.67
N LEU A 413 16.07 -14.14 -3.07
CA LEU A 413 17.19 -13.79 -2.22
C LEU A 413 17.13 -12.29 -1.90
N LYS A 414 17.23 -11.98 -0.62
CA LYS A 414 17.38 -10.61 -0.11
C LYS A 414 18.67 -10.51 0.68
N ASN A 415 19.42 -9.44 0.42
CA ASN A 415 20.52 -8.99 1.25
C ASN A 415 20.38 -7.47 1.46
N SER A 416 20.58 -6.99 2.67
CA SER A 416 20.58 -5.55 2.94
C SER A 416 21.63 -5.20 3.99
N LYS A 417 22.09 -3.96 3.96
CA LYS A 417 22.94 -3.38 5.01
C LYS A 417 22.39 -2.01 5.35
N GLN A 418 22.22 -1.74 6.64
CA GLN A 418 21.81 -0.44 7.14
C GLN A 418 22.74 0.01 8.26
N ASP A 419 23.24 1.22 8.12
CA ASP A 419 24.01 1.94 9.13
C ASP A 419 23.22 3.20 9.49
N GLU A 420 23.10 3.52 10.78
CA GLU A 420 22.36 4.68 11.27
C GLU A 420 23.10 5.30 12.45
N ASP A 421 23.50 6.57 12.28
CA ASP A 421 24.13 7.42 13.29
C ASP A 421 23.15 8.49 13.74
N ASN A 422 22.89 8.59 15.05
CA ASN A 422 22.00 9.61 15.60
C ASN A 422 22.73 10.43 16.66
N ASN A 423 22.51 11.75 16.61
CA ASN A 423 22.83 12.68 17.68
C ASN A 423 21.54 13.25 18.24
N LEU A 424 21.35 13.12 19.52
CA LEU A 424 20.10 13.48 20.20
C LEU A 424 20.40 14.36 21.41
N LEU A 425 19.84 15.56 21.43
CA LEU A 425 19.70 16.37 22.64
C LEU A 425 18.33 16.09 23.25
N SER A 426 18.30 15.56 24.46
CA SER A 426 17.06 15.22 25.18
C SER A 426 16.96 16.04 26.46
N GLU A 427 15.88 16.81 26.59
CA GLU A 427 15.50 17.53 27.78
C GLU A 427 14.23 16.94 28.38
N LEU A 428 14.32 16.52 29.62
CA LEU A 428 13.19 15.97 30.36
C LEU A 428 12.70 16.99 31.39
N ILE A 429 11.41 17.26 31.38
CA ILE A 429 10.75 18.13 32.37
C ILE A 429 9.64 17.30 33.03
N THR A 430 9.77 17.07 34.32
CA THR A 430 8.73 16.38 35.12
C THR A 430 8.07 17.33 36.08
N THR A 431 6.75 17.48 35.95
CA THR A 431 5.92 18.36 36.79
C THR A 431 4.95 17.50 37.58
N ALA A 432 4.96 17.68 38.90
CA ALA A 432 4.05 17.00 39.81
C ALA A 432 2.80 17.84 40.09
N SER A 433 1.62 17.20 40.19
CA SER A 433 0.37 17.88 40.51
C SER A 433 0.27 18.42 41.95
N ASN A 434 1.14 17.99 42.81
CA ASN A 434 1.18 18.40 44.26
C ASN A 434 1.91 19.72 44.48
N GLY A 435 2.31 20.47 43.43
CA GLY A 435 3.00 21.75 43.52
C GLY A 435 4.51 21.66 43.77
N THR A 436 5.11 20.48 43.72
CA THR A 436 6.58 20.34 43.76
C THR A 436 7.20 21.03 42.57
N PRO A 437 8.31 21.78 42.70
CA PRO A 437 8.98 22.41 41.57
C PRO A 437 9.30 21.42 40.45
N PRO A 438 9.23 21.81 39.17
CA PRO A 438 9.58 20.94 38.05
C PRO A 438 11.04 20.49 38.15
N ILE A 439 11.27 19.22 37.88
CA ILE A 439 12.61 18.65 37.73
C ILE A 439 12.96 18.66 36.25
N SER A 440 14.06 19.33 35.91
CA SER A 440 14.61 19.32 34.53
C SER A 440 15.93 18.58 34.50
N ASN A 441 16.12 17.78 33.45
CA ASN A 441 17.33 17.04 33.19
C ASN A 441 17.60 17.04 31.66
N SER A 442 18.82 17.42 31.29
CA SER A 442 19.24 17.48 29.88
C SER A 442 20.48 16.59 29.67
N GLN A 443 20.48 15.85 28.57
CA GLN A 443 21.61 15.06 28.17
C GLN A 443 21.80 14.99 26.65
N ASN A 444 23.05 14.89 26.23
CA ASN A 444 23.41 14.61 24.86
C ASN A 444 23.69 13.12 24.71
N ILE A 445 23.04 12.47 23.76
CA ILE A 445 23.07 11.04 23.49
C ILE A 445 23.51 10.82 22.07
N THR A 446 24.45 9.92 21.83
CA THR A 446 24.76 9.44 20.50
C THR A 446 24.41 7.97 20.41
N THR A 447 23.81 7.57 19.28
CA THR A 447 23.52 6.16 19.03
C THR A 447 24.02 5.74 17.68
N PHE A 448 24.43 4.48 17.57
CA PHE A 448 24.79 3.84 16.33
C PHE A 448 24.09 2.50 16.21
N LYS A 449 23.52 2.23 15.03
CA LYS A 449 22.90 0.96 14.70
C LYS A 449 23.47 0.44 13.40
N GLU A 450 23.88 -0.82 13.38
CA GLU A 450 24.29 -1.54 12.17
C GLU A 450 23.52 -2.85 12.07
N GLN A 451 23.12 -3.24 10.85
CA GLN A 451 22.47 -4.52 10.59
C GLN A 451 22.69 -5.00 9.16
N ASN A 452 22.89 -6.32 8.98
CA ASN A 452 23.17 -6.95 7.69
C ASN A 452 22.25 -8.18 7.49
N PRO A 453 20.91 -8.02 7.43
CA PRO A 453 20.01 -9.17 7.31
C PRO A 453 20.13 -9.84 5.94
N LEU A 454 20.12 -11.18 5.96
CA LEU A 454 20.04 -12.05 4.78
C LEU A 454 18.80 -12.92 4.85
N SER A 455 18.04 -13.01 3.75
CA SER A 455 16.85 -13.85 3.68
C SER A 455 16.79 -14.60 2.35
N LEU A 456 16.52 -15.89 2.41
CA LEU A 456 16.22 -16.75 1.27
C LEU A 456 14.81 -17.33 1.44
N SER A 457 13.93 -17.01 0.51
CA SER A 457 12.57 -17.55 0.45
C SER A 457 12.41 -18.40 -0.81
N GLN A 458 11.86 -19.59 -0.66
CA GLN A 458 11.59 -20.53 -1.75
C GLN A 458 10.12 -20.94 -1.68
N ASN A 459 9.42 -20.92 -2.81
CA ASN A 459 8.02 -21.33 -2.91
C ASN A 459 7.89 -22.32 -4.04
N MET A 460 7.20 -23.42 -3.80
CA MET A 460 6.88 -24.45 -4.77
C MET A 460 5.38 -24.69 -4.73
N SER A 461 4.73 -24.66 -5.88
CA SER A 461 3.31 -24.93 -6.00
C SER A 461 3.05 -25.90 -7.13
N LEU A 462 2.20 -26.89 -6.87
CA LEU A 462 1.78 -27.90 -7.84
C LEU A 462 0.24 -27.96 -7.88
N TYR A 463 -0.32 -27.59 -9.01
CA TYR A 463 -1.76 -27.63 -9.27
C TYR A 463 -2.08 -28.78 -10.21
N TYR A 464 -2.99 -29.66 -9.79
CA TYR A 464 -3.36 -30.82 -10.57
C TYR A 464 -4.87 -31.06 -10.61
N THR A 465 -5.45 -30.98 -11.81
CA THR A 465 -6.86 -31.28 -12.07
C THR A 465 -6.96 -32.75 -12.52
N LYS A 466 -7.30 -33.65 -11.58
CA LYS A 466 -7.48 -35.08 -11.88
C LYS A 466 -8.70 -35.30 -12.76
N SER A 467 -9.78 -34.57 -12.49
CA SER A 467 -11.04 -34.63 -13.22
C SER A 467 -11.83 -33.34 -13.00
N ASP A 468 -12.94 -33.14 -13.71
CA ASP A 468 -13.87 -32.02 -13.51
C ASP A 468 -14.42 -31.91 -12.07
N LYS A 469 -14.28 -32.99 -11.28
CA LYS A 469 -14.72 -33.04 -9.88
C LYS A 469 -13.59 -32.96 -8.86
N SER A 470 -12.33 -33.08 -9.27
CA SER A 470 -11.22 -33.27 -8.33
C SER A 470 -10.02 -32.41 -8.72
N VAL A 471 -9.69 -31.42 -7.86
CA VAL A 471 -8.56 -30.52 -8.01
C VAL A 471 -7.68 -30.59 -6.77
N PHE A 472 -6.37 -30.67 -6.96
CA PHE A 472 -5.35 -30.65 -5.93
C PHE A 472 -4.52 -29.39 -6.06
N ASP A 473 -4.25 -28.73 -4.94
CA ASP A 473 -3.30 -27.65 -4.78
C ASP A 473 -2.29 -28.03 -3.69
N ILE A 474 -1.02 -28.13 -4.04
CA ILE A 474 0.06 -28.47 -3.13
C ILE A 474 1.02 -27.31 -3.10
N GLU A 475 1.22 -26.71 -1.92
CA GLU A 475 2.11 -25.59 -1.72
C GLU A 475 3.17 -25.95 -0.66
N ILE A 476 4.43 -25.61 -0.94
CA ILE A 476 5.54 -25.73 0.00
C ILE A 476 6.28 -24.41 -0.02
N GLN A 477 6.49 -23.84 1.15
CA GLN A 477 7.23 -22.58 1.34
C GLN A 477 8.37 -22.84 2.33
N HIS A 478 9.56 -22.38 1.99
CA HIS A 478 10.73 -22.43 2.86
C HIS A 478 11.29 -21.03 3.04
N LEU A 479 11.56 -20.63 4.28
CA LEU A 479 12.20 -19.38 4.65
C LEU A 479 13.44 -19.66 5.50
N TYR A 480 14.58 -19.23 5.02
CA TYR A 480 15.79 -19.08 5.81
C TYR A 480 16.07 -17.59 6.02
N GLN A 481 16.28 -17.18 7.27
CA GLN A 481 16.55 -15.78 7.61
C GLN A 481 17.66 -15.71 8.65
N TYR A 482 18.53 -14.74 8.45
CA TYR A 482 19.65 -14.43 9.32
C TYR A 482 19.68 -12.93 9.58
N GLU A 483 19.81 -12.54 10.86
CA GLU A 483 19.82 -11.16 11.31
C GLU A 483 20.88 -11.01 12.40
N ASP A 484 21.66 -9.93 12.31
CA ASP A 484 22.79 -9.63 13.19
C ASP A 484 22.84 -8.15 13.62
N PRO A 485 21.75 -7.58 14.14
CA PRO A 485 21.77 -6.18 14.52
C PRO A 485 22.73 -5.92 15.67
N PHE A 486 23.57 -4.90 15.48
CA PHE A 486 24.36 -4.25 16.50
C PHE A 486 23.74 -2.92 16.88
N TYR A 487 23.70 -2.63 18.17
CA TYR A 487 23.22 -1.35 18.70
C TYR A 487 24.19 -0.80 19.74
N ASN A 488 24.52 0.49 19.63
CA ASN A 488 25.31 1.26 20.55
C ASN A 488 24.54 2.49 21.03
N ALA A 489 24.64 2.83 22.30
CA ALA A 489 24.22 4.10 22.85
C ALA A 489 25.26 4.62 23.83
N ASN A 490 25.66 5.87 23.64
CA ASN A 490 26.59 6.58 24.49
C ASN A 490 25.85 7.72 25.18
N LEU A 491 25.63 7.57 26.50
CA LEU A 491 24.77 8.40 27.31
C LEU A 491 25.57 9.17 28.36
N GLY A 492 25.07 10.35 28.76
CA GLY A 492 25.66 11.15 29.85
C GLY A 492 25.33 10.63 31.24
N GLN A 493 24.33 9.74 31.37
CA GLN A 493 23.88 9.20 32.66
C GLN A 493 23.63 7.69 32.55
N ASN A 494 23.73 6.97 33.68
CA ASN A 494 23.40 5.56 33.70
C ASN A 494 21.93 5.34 33.32
N PRO A 495 21.64 4.73 32.16
CA PRO A 495 20.25 4.57 31.70
C PRO A 495 19.47 3.54 32.52
N PHE A 496 20.16 2.47 32.98
CA PHE A 496 19.53 1.31 33.62
C PHE A 496 20.41 0.78 34.75
N PRO A 497 20.16 1.19 36.03
CA PRO A 497 20.90 0.68 37.18
C PRO A 497 20.90 -0.85 37.30
N ILE A 498 19.81 -1.49 36.80
CA ILE A 498 19.66 -2.95 36.81
C ILE A 498 20.73 -3.69 35.97
N LEU A 499 21.36 -3.01 35.02
CA LEU A 499 22.45 -3.61 34.23
C LEU A 499 23.77 -3.71 35.03
N GLY A 500 23.93 -2.98 36.17
CA GLY A 500 25.16 -2.98 36.94
C GLY A 500 26.35 -2.38 36.20
N LEU A 501 26.11 -1.34 35.42
CA LEU A 501 27.14 -0.64 34.64
C LEU A 501 28.17 -0.01 35.57
N GLN A 502 29.46 -0.08 35.19
CA GLN A 502 30.52 0.63 35.89
C GLN A 502 30.37 2.14 35.68
N SER A 503 30.57 2.92 36.75
CA SER A 503 30.52 4.37 36.70
C SER A 503 31.65 4.94 35.86
N GLN A 504 31.28 5.75 34.86
CA GLN A 504 32.18 6.41 33.91
C GLN A 504 31.70 7.84 33.68
N ASN A 505 32.51 8.68 32.98
CA ASN A 505 32.03 9.99 32.54
C ASN A 505 30.86 9.90 31.56
N ARG A 506 30.91 8.86 30.72
CA ARG A 506 29.83 8.50 29.81
C ARG A 506 29.60 7.00 29.85
N TYR A 507 28.34 6.61 29.67
CA TYR A 507 27.95 5.21 29.63
C TYR A 507 27.81 4.75 28.18
N ASN A 508 28.84 4.05 27.67
CA ASN A 508 28.87 3.49 26.33
C ASN A 508 28.35 2.05 26.38
N VAL A 509 27.04 1.87 26.18
CA VAL A 509 26.33 0.58 26.26
C VAL A 509 26.12 0.01 24.87
N ASN A 510 26.45 -1.25 24.72
CA ASN A 510 26.42 -1.95 23.43
C ASN A 510 25.61 -3.24 23.52
N GLN A 511 25.01 -3.66 22.42
CA GLN A 511 24.41 -4.97 22.28
C GLN A 511 24.69 -5.57 20.92
N ASN A 512 25.22 -6.76 20.91
CA ASN A 512 25.18 -7.67 19.78
C ASN A 512 23.91 -8.52 19.89
N ARG A 513 23.18 -8.67 18.79
CA ARG A 513 22.05 -9.59 18.71
C ARG A 513 22.16 -10.41 17.44
N PHE A 514 21.69 -11.63 17.52
CA PHE A 514 21.73 -12.58 16.42
C PHE A 514 20.45 -13.39 16.41
N VAL A 515 19.77 -13.45 15.26
CA VAL A 515 18.58 -14.27 15.09
C VAL A 515 18.68 -15.07 13.81
N LYS A 516 18.60 -16.39 13.94
CA LYS A 516 18.57 -17.32 12.82
C LYS A 516 17.24 -18.04 12.79
N THR A 517 16.54 -17.97 11.68
CA THR A 517 15.24 -18.61 11.47
C THR A 517 15.31 -19.56 10.30
N ASN A 518 14.79 -20.76 10.50
CA ASN A 518 14.54 -21.74 9.46
C ASN A 518 13.07 -22.19 9.59
N LYS A 519 12.24 -21.89 8.58
CA LYS A 519 10.80 -22.14 8.61
C LYS A 519 10.34 -22.84 7.35
N MET A 520 9.51 -23.85 7.51
CA MET A 520 8.89 -24.60 6.41
C MET A 520 7.37 -24.65 6.63
N ASP A 521 6.62 -24.23 5.63
CA ASP A 521 5.17 -24.39 5.54
C ASP A 521 4.86 -25.36 4.40
N ALA A 522 4.06 -26.38 4.65
CA ALA A 522 3.58 -27.33 3.64
C ALA A 522 2.07 -27.47 3.74
N LYS A 523 1.37 -27.47 2.61
CA LYS A 523 -0.09 -27.53 2.57
C LYS A 523 -0.55 -28.31 1.34
N ILE A 524 -1.60 -29.10 1.52
CA ILE A 524 -2.33 -29.81 0.46
C ILE A 524 -3.79 -29.43 0.60
N ASP A 525 -4.37 -28.81 -0.41
CA ASP A 525 -5.80 -28.58 -0.55
C ASP A 525 -6.39 -29.56 -1.59
N TYR A 526 -7.44 -30.25 -1.22
CA TYR A 526 -8.21 -31.12 -2.10
C TYR A 526 -9.62 -30.59 -2.25
N TYR A 527 -9.97 -30.13 -3.45
CA TYR A 527 -11.30 -29.65 -3.80
C TYR A 527 -12.08 -30.76 -4.49
N TYR A 528 -13.23 -31.11 -3.90
CA TYR A 528 -14.17 -32.06 -4.48
C TYR A 528 -15.47 -31.37 -4.87
N MET A 529 -15.76 -31.34 -6.17
CA MET A 529 -16.96 -30.74 -6.73
C MET A 529 -18.17 -31.65 -6.56
N LEU A 530 -19.11 -31.25 -5.69
CA LEU A 530 -20.40 -31.94 -5.54
C LEU A 530 -21.32 -31.61 -6.71
N THR A 531 -21.37 -30.33 -7.07
CA THR A 531 -22.12 -29.78 -8.21
C THR A 531 -21.30 -28.64 -8.84
N PRO A 532 -21.65 -28.12 -10.02
CA PRO A 532 -20.99 -26.93 -10.57
C PRO A 532 -21.06 -25.68 -9.67
N LYS A 533 -21.92 -25.71 -8.63
CA LYS A 533 -22.17 -24.62 -7.69
C LYS A 533 -21.78 -24.94 -6.24
N SER A 534 -21.23 -26.11 -5.98
CA SER A 534 -20.85 -26.51 -4.61
C SER A 534 -19.64 -27.42 -4.61
N ASN A 535 -18.72 -27.15 -3.68
CA ASN A 535 -17.55 -27.98 -3.46
C ASN A 535 -17.24 -28.13 -1.96
N ILE A 536 -16.51 -29.18 -1.64
CA ILE A 536 -15.88 -29.39 -0.34
C ILE A 536 -14.38 -29.24 -0.55
N ASN A 537 -13.73 -28.48 0.31
CA ASN A 537 -12.29 -28.38 0.39
C ASN A 537 -11.80 -29.09 1.67
N PHE A 538 -10.88 -30.02 1.52
CA PHE A 538 -10.11 -30.64 2.58
C PHE A 538 -8.70 -30.08 2.53
N THR A 539 -8.26 -29.49 3.62
CA THR A 539 -6.89 -28.96 3.77
C THR A 539 -6.13 -29.82 4.77
N PHE A 540 -4.94 -30.24 4.41
CA PHE A 540 -3.96 -30.80 5.32
C PHE A 540 -2.72 -29.92 5.28
N GLY A 541 -2.22 -29.44 6.43
CA GLY A 541 -1.06 -28.58 6.47
C GLY A 541 -0.18 -28.78 7.69
N ASN A 542 1.08 -28.35 7.53
CA ASN A 542 2.06 -28.32 8.61
C ASN A 542 2.94 -27.06 8.47
N THR A 543 3.11 -26.34 9.56
CA THR A 543 4.09 -25.27 9.72
C THR A 543 5.12 -25.71 10.74
N TYR A 544 6.39 -25.78 10.35
CA TYR A 544 7.50 -26.03 11.25
C TYR A 544 8.47 -24.86 11.20
N SER A 545 8.88 -24.37 12.37
CA SER A 545 9.88 -23.31 12.49
C SER A 545 10.89 -23.64 13.58
N PHE A 546 12.16 -23.39 13.30
CA PHE A 546 13.23 -23.46 14.27
C PHE A 546 13.98 -22.12 14.26
N GLN A 547 14.14 -21.54 15.46
CA GLN A 547 14.78 -20.24 15.63
C GLN A 547 15.86 -20.34 16.73
N ASN A 548 17.01 -19.70 16.47
CA ASN A 548 18.03 -19.43 17.47
C ASN A 548 18.10 -17.92 17.68
N PHE A 549 18.12 -17.51 18.94
CA PHE A 549 18.27 -16.12 19.34
C PHE A 549 19.40 -16.02 20.35
N ASN A 550 20.41 -15.20 20.04
CA ASN A 550 21.52 -14.88 20.93
C ASN A 550 21.60 -13.37 21.08
N SER A 551 21.85 -12.89 22.29
CA SER A 551 22.18 -11.49 22.52
C SER A 551 23.13 -11.33 23.69
N HIS A 552 23.98 -10.31 23.63
CA HIS A 552 24.97 -9.97 24.63
C HIS A 552 25.04 -8.46 24.81
N ILE A 553 24.82 -7.99 26.05
CA ILE A 553 24.95 -6.58 26.42
C ILE A 553 26.30 -6.39 27.09
N PHE A 554 27.06 -5.37 26.68
CA PHE A 554 28.36 -5.03 27.26
C PHE A 554 28.57 -3.51 27.28
N GLN A 555 29.48 -3.05 28.15
CA GLN A 555 29.87 -1.64 28.27
C GLN A 555 31.32 -1.46 27.80
N ILE A 556 31.60 -0.43 27.02
CA ILE A 556 32.97 0.01 26.74
C ILE A 556 33.32 1.11 27.74
N LEU A 557 34.43 0.91 28.46
CA LEU A 557 34.91 1.83 29.50
C LEU A 557 35.70 2.99 28.86
N ASP A 558 35.89 4.08 29.60
CA ASP A 558 36.63 5.27 29.16
C ASP A 558 38.12 4.96 28.79
N ASN A 559 38.68 3.88 29.34
CA ASN A 559 40.00 3.38 29.01
C ASN A 559 40.06 2.47 27.78
N GLY A 560 38.91 2.25 27.10
CA GLY A 560 38.78 1.42 25.93
C GLY A 560 38.64 -0.09 26.20
N THR A 561 38.63 -0.52 27.46
CA THR A 561 38.40 -1.94 27.81
C THR A 561 36.91 -2.27 27.83
N THR A 562 36.54 -3.53 27.58
CA THR A 562 35.20 -4.02 27.62
C THR A 562 34.87 -4.53 29.04
N ASN A 563 33.71 -4.08 29.55
CA ASN A 563 33.06 -4.65 30.71
C ASN A 563 31.94 -5.58 30.24
N ASP A 564 32.22 -6.87 30.16
CA ASP A 564 31.27 -7.89 29.78
C ASP A 564 30.29 -8.11 30.94
N LEU A 565 29.02 -7.88 30.67
CA LEU A 565 27.93 -8.12 31.62
C LEU A 565 27.50 -9.58 31.54
N ASN A 566 28.29 -10.48 32.15
CA ASN A 566 28.18 -11.93 31.99
C ASN A 566 27.04 -12.60 32.78
N ASP A 567 26.16 -11.83 33.40
CA ASP A 567 25.01 -12.39 34.13
C ASP A 567 23.99 -13.01 33.19
N ALA A 568 23.35 -14.08 33.61
CA ALA A 568 22.38 -14.83 32.80
C ALA A 568 21.16 -14.01 32.35
N ASP A 569 20.83 -12.92 33.05
CA ASP A 569 19.73 -12.03 32.71
C ASP A 569 20.12 -10.92 31.69
N LYS A 570 21.39 -10.78 31.35
CA LYS A 570 21.94 -9.80 30.37
C LYS A 570 22.39 -10.46 29.07
N ASN A 571 22.35 -11.78 29.03
CA ASN A 571 22.72 -12.59 27.89
C ASN A 571 21.58 -13.53 27.53
N ASN A 572 21.35 -13.73 26.26
CA ASN A 572 20.37 -14.67 25.78
C ASN A 572 21.04 -15.71 24.88
N ASP A 573 20.73 -16.98 25.13
CA ASP A 573 21.00 -18.11 24.27
C ASP A 573 19.74 -18.98 24.26
N VAL A 574 18.96 -18.84 23.19
CA VAL A 574 17.60 -19.39 23.12
C VAL A 574 17.42 -20.18 21.84
N SER A 575 16.98 -21.43 21.98
CA SER A 575 16.46 -22.24 20.89
C SER A 575 14.95 -22.38 21.01
N TYR A 576 14.22 -21.99 19.97
CA TYR A 576 12.77 -22.07 19.92
C TYR A 576 12.31 -22.86 18.72
N SER A 577 11.49 -23.88 18.94
CA SER A 577 10.80 -24.62 17.88
C SER A 577 9.30 -24.46 18.00
N PHE A 578 8.66 -24.30 16.85
CA PHE A 578 7.21 -24.20 16.71
C PHE A 578 6.76 -25.20 15.65
N ASN A 579 5.74 -25.98 15.96
CA ASN A 579 5.09 -26.87 15.01
C ASN A 579 3.57 -26.74 15.10
N ASP A 580 2.91 -26.55 13.97
CA ASP A 580 1.46 -26.52 13.81
C ASP A 580 1.05 -27.52 12.74
N ALA A 581 0.44 -28.64 13.13
CA ALA A 581 -0.17 -29.59 12.22
C ALA A 581 -1.68 -29.36 12.20
N PHE A 582 -2.28 -29.16 11.04
CA PHE A 582 -3.68 -28.80 10.95
C PHE A 582 -4.46 -29.52 9.85
N LEU A 583 -5.76 -29.69 10.10
CA LEU A 583 -6.76 -30.21 9.18
C LEU A 583 -7.88 -29.17 9.03
N GLY A 584 -8.18 -28.78 7.78
CA GLY A 584 -9.25 -27.85 7.45
C GLY A 584 -10.39 -28.54 6.69
N LEU A 585 -11.60 -28.07 6.90
CA LEU A 585 -12.80 -28.46 6.17
C LEU A 585 -13.64 -27.24 5.85
N HIS A 586 -13.88 -26.99 4.56
CA HIS A 586 -14.74 -25.90 4.10
C HIS A 586 -15.78 -26.43 3.12
N PHE A 587 -16.97 -25.84 3.18
CA PHE A 587 -18.07 -26.19 2.28
C PHE A 587 -18.59 -24.95 1.57
N LYS A 588 -18.23 -24.79 0.29
CA LYS A 588 -18.68 -23.70 -0.54
C LYS A 588 -19.91 -24.08 -1.33
N PHE A 589 -20.96 -23.24 -1.28
CA PHE A 589 -22.14 -23.38 -2.14
C PHE A 589 -22.69 -22.04 -2.64
N ILE A 590 -23.25 -22.06 -3.84
CA ILE A 590 -23.84 -20.90 -4.51
C ILE A 590 -25.31 -21.18 -4.72
N LYS A 591 -26.19 -20.33 -4.12
CA LYS A 591 -27.64 -20.40 -4.28
C LYS A 591 -28.19 -19.02 -4.69
N GLY A 592 -28.65 -18.94 -5.94
CA GLY A 592 -29.12 -17.67 -6.51
C GLY A 592 -28.01 -16.60 -6.49
N LYS A 593 -28.22 -15.55 -5.73
CA LYS A 593 -27.28 -14.42 -5.56
C LYS A 593 -26.33 -14.58 -4.36
N PHE A 594 -26.42 -15.68 -3.63
CA PHE A 594 -25.62 -15.93 -2.44
C PHE A 594 -24.53 -16.95 -2.72
N THR A 595 -23.29 -16.62 -2.31
CA THR A 595 -22.21 -17.58 -2.13
C THR A 595 -21.92 -17.67 -0.65
N PHE A 596 -21.87 -18.87 -0.10
CA PHE A 596 -21.60 -19.12 1.30
C PHE A 596 -20.54 -20.21 1.44
N ASN A 597 -19.53 -19.95 2.25
CA ASN A 597 -18.43 -20.88 2.49
C ASN A 597 -18.06 -20.89 3.99
N PRO A 598 -18.79 -21.64 4.82
CA PRO A 598 -18.40 -21.89 6.20
C PRO A 598 -17.30 -22.94 6.24
N GLY A 599 -16.43 -22.82 7.24
CA GLY A 599 -15.39 -23.79 7.48
C GLY A 599 -14.84 -23.75 8.90
N PHE A 600 -13.92 -24.63 9.15
CA PHE A 600 -13.10 -24.63 10.35
C PHE A 600 -11.79 -25.38 10.07
N SER A 601 -10.79 -25.08 10.89
CA SER A 601 -9.56 -25.84 10.96
C SER A 601 -9.33 -26.37 12.38
N PHE A 602 -8.83 -27.62 12.46
CA PHE A 602 -8.39 -28.25 13.71
C PHE A 602 -6.87 -28.27 13.72
N HIS A 603 -6.29 -27.74 14.78
CA HIS A 603 -4.85 -27.57 14.95
C HIS A 603 -4.30 -28.32 16.13
N ASN A 604 -3.12 -28.91 15.97
CA ASN A 604 -2.27 -29.43 17.02
C ASN A 604 -0.97 -28.61 17.05
N TYR A 605 -0.82 -27.82 18.10
CA TYR A 605 0.35 -26.98 18.31
C TYR A 605 1.33 -27.64 19.26
N ASN A 606 2.61 -27.64 18.87
CA ASN A 606 3.73 -28.04 19.71
C ASN A 606 4.78 -26.95 19.70
N THR A 607 5.10 -26.42 20.87
CA THR A 607 6.19 -25.46 21.03
C THR A 607 7.24 -25.99 21.99
N SER A 608 8.49 -25.65 21.75
CA SER A 608 9.60 -25.97 22.64
C SER A 608 10.55 -24.79 22.75
N ASN A 609 10.81 -24.35 23.96
CA ASN A 609 11.68 -23.22 24.27
C ASN A 609 12.78 -23.69 25.21
N ASP A 610 14.03 -23.70 24.73
CA ASP A 610 15.21 -24.10 25.49
C ASP A 610 16.06 -22.85 25.75
N GLN A 611 16.20 -22.48 27.03
CA GLN A 611 17.01 -21.36 27.51
C GLN A 611 17.31 -21.50 29.01
N LEU A 612 18.37 -20.90 29.49
CA LEU A 612 18.79 -20.96 30.90
C LEU A 612 18.95 -22.40 31.40
N ASN A 613 19.47 -23.29 30.54
CA ASN A 613 19.66 -24.73 30.80
C ASN A 613 18.38 -25.46 31.18
N THR A 614 17.24 -24.94 30.80
CA THR A 614 15.92 -25.55 31.05
C THR A 614 15.06 -25.50 29.79
N LYS A 615 14.31 -26.58 29.57
CA LYS A 615 13.44 -26.73 28.43
C LYS A 615 11.97 -26.63 28.87
N PHE A 616 11.19 -25.76 28.19
CA PHE A 616 9.78 -25.59 28.36
C PHE A 616 9.05 -26.05 27.10
N ASN A 617 8.17 -27.07 27.23
CA ASN A 617 7.38 -27.62 26.13
C ASN A 617 5.90 -27.36 26.38
N ASP A 618 5.16 -26.99 25.36
CA ASP A 618 3.72 -26.84 25.42
C ASP A 618 3.07 -27.56 24.22
N ASN A 619 1.95 -28.25 24.48
CA ASN A 619 1.18 -28.98 23.48
C ASN A 619 -0.31 -28.77 23.73
N PHE A 620 -1.02 -28.24 22.74
CA PHE A 620 -2.44 -27.97 22.86
C PHE A 620 -3.15 -28.01 21.50
N TYR A 621 -4.49 -28.09 21.56
CA TYR A 621 -5.35 -28.17 20.39
C TYR A 621 -6.25 -26.95 20.30
N ARG A 622 -6.59 -26.55 19.05
CA ARG A 622 -7.57 -25.49 18.76
C ARG A 622 -8.46 -25.86 17.60
N ILE A 623 -9.72 -25.40 17.67
CA ILE A 623 -10.63 -25.37 16.52
C ILE A 623 -10.85 -23.89 16.18
N LEU A 624 -10.56 -23.53 14.94
CA LEU A 624 -10.63 -22.17 14.44
C LEU A 624 -11.69 -22.10 13.33
N PRO A 625 -12.91 -21.60 13.65
CA PRO A 625 -13.97 -21.45 12.66
C PRO A 625 -13.77 -20.21 11.81
N ASP A 626 -14.22 -20.29 10.56
CA ASP A 626 -14.32 -19.14 9.65
C ASP A 626 -15.58 -19.24 8.77
N VAL A 627 -16.00 -18.08 8.26
CA VAL A 627 -17.17 -17.98 7.37
C VAL A 627 -16.93 -16.90 6.34
N TYR A 628 -17.12 -17.25 5.09
CA TYR A 628 -17.22 -16.29 3.98
C TYR A 628 -18.65 -16.28 3.44
N ALA A 629 -19.23 -15.10 3.28
CA ALA A 629 -20.53 -14.89 2.68
C ALA A 629 -20.50 -13.74 1.68
N LEU A 630 -20.97 -13.99 0.45
CA LEU A 630 -21.10 -12.98 -0.60
C LEU A 630 -22.55 -12.90 -1.04
N TYR A 631 -23.11 -11.69 -1.05
CA TYR A 631 -24.39 -11.38 -1.66
C TYR A 631 -24.20 -10.52 -2.90
N GLN A 632 -24.45 -11.11 -4.07
CA GLN A 632 -24.38 -10.43 -5.36
C GLN A 632 -25.70 -9.75 -5.66
N MET A 633 -25.87 -8.49 -5.26
CA MET A 633 -27.11 -7.72 -5.47
C MET A 633 -27.38 -7.52 -6.96
N LYS A 634 -26.33 -7.07 -7.69
CA LYS A 634 -26.29 -6.91 -9.16
C LYS A 634 -24.95 -7.39 -9.66
N LYS A 635 -24.71 -7.44 -10.98
CA LYS A 635 -23.41 -7.85 -11.56
C LYS A 635 -22.24 -7.01 -11.06
N ALA A 636 -22.45 -5.72 -10.85
CA ALA A 636 -21.45 -4.77 -10.35
C ALA A 636 -21.79 -4.22 -8.96
N GLU A 637 -22.54 -4.97 -8.14
CA GLU A 637 -22.91 -4.56 -6.78
C GLU A 637 -22.89 -5.77 -5.85
N THR A 638 -21.99 -5.75 -4.86
CA THR A 638 -21.73 -6.86 -3.95
C THR A 638 -21.65 -6.42 -2.50
N LEU A 639 -22.11 -7.29 -1.61
CA LEU A 639 -21.88 -7.21 -0.18
C LEU A 639 -21.16 -8.49 0.26
N THR A 640 -19.99 -8.35 0.86
CA THR A 640 -19.15 -9.46 1.31
C THR A 640 -18.98 -9.39 2.82
N TYR A 641 -19.16 -10.49 3.52
CA TYR A 641 -18.88 -10.63 4.94
C TYR A 641 -17.88 -11.75 5.17
N ASN A 642 -16.88 -11.48 6.00
CA ASN A 642 -15.91 -12.46 6.46
C ASN A 642 -15.89 -12.47 7.99
N TYR A 643 -15.91 -13.65 8.56
CA TYR A 643 -15.65 -13.92 9.96
C TYR A 643 -14.52 -14.93 10.05
N ALA A 644 -13.57 -14.71 10.94
CA ALA A 644 -12.52 -15.68 11.21
C ALA A 644 -12.07 -15.60 12.67
N VAL A 645 -11.78 -16.78 13.24
CA VAL A 645 -11.03 -16.90 14.49
C VAL A 645 -9.61 -17.30 14.13
N THR A 646 -8.64 -16.58 14.66
CA THR A 646 -7.21 -16.88 14.45
C THR A 646 -6.52 -17.08 15.79
N ASN A 647 -5.48 -17.92 15.79
CA ASN A 647 -4.60 -18.12 16.93
C ASN A 647 -3.29 -17.38 16.68
N ASP A 648 -3.00 -16.37 17.50
CA ASP A 648 -1.88 -15.45 17.32
C ASP A 648 -0.73 -15.83 18.27
N PHE A 649 0.40 -16.19 17.71
CA PHE A 649 1.63 -16.47 18.47
C PHE A 649 2.51 -15.23 18.52
N THR A 650 3.21 -15.07 19.63
CA THR A 650 4.21 -14.00 19.77
C THR A 650 5.53 -14.39 19.09
N ASP A 651 6.36 -13.40 18.75
CA ASP A 651 7.68 -13.61 18.16
C ASP A 651 8.73 -13.98 19.21
N ILE A 652 9.89 -14.50 18.75
CA ILE A 652 10.98 -14.94 19.64
C ILE A 652 11.51 -13.82 20.54
N ASN A 653 11.51 -12.55 20.10
CA ASN A 653 12.00 -11.44 20.90
C ASN A 653 11.21 -11.24 22.19
N ARG A 654 9.93 -11.67 22.22
CA ARG A 654 9.08 -11.55 23.40
C ARG A 654 9.19 -12.71 24.39
N ILE A 655 9.74 -13.84 23.97
CA ILE A 655 9.89 -15.04 24.82
C ILE A 655 11.29 -15.21 25.42
N VAL A 656 12.27 -14.41 25.01
CA VAL A 656 13.64 -14.45 25.56
C VAL A 656 13.64 -13.92 27.00
N SER A 657 14.29 -14.63 27.94
CA SER A 657 14.23 -14.33 29.37
C SER A 657 15.25 -13.32 29.85
N GLY A 658 16.34 -13.08 29.13
CA GLY A 658 17.31 -12.04 29.41
C GLY A 658 16.90 -10.69 28.84
N TYR A 659 17.52 -9.64 29.29
CA TYR A 659 17.28 -8.28 28.81
C TYR A 659 17.74 -8.12 27.36
N THR A 660 17.01 -7.29 26.62
CA THR A 660 17.40 -6.77 25.31
C THR A 660 17.36 -5.26 25.33
N PHE A 661 18.38 -4.63 24.77
CA PHE A 661 18.57 -3.19 24.71
C PHE A 661 18.03 -2.68 23.35
N ASN A 662 16.74 -2.27 23.32
CA ASN A 662 16.07 -1.96 22.08
C ASN A 662 16.39 -0.56 21.52
N ASN A 663 16.58 0.41 22.43
CA ASN A 663 17.06 1.76 22.12
C ASN A 663 17.64 2.41 23.39
N TYR A 664 18.21 3.62 23.27
CA TYR A 664 18.92 4.31 24.36
C TYR A 664 18.12 4.47 25.66
N ASN A 665 16.81 4.47 25.60
CA ASN A 665 15.94 4.64 26.77
C ASN A 665 14.97 3.45 27.03
N SER A 666 15.17 2.31 26.36
CA SER A 666 14.29 1.15 26.49
C SER A 666 15.06 -0.15 26.68
N LEU A 667 14.86 -0.77 27.82
CA LEU A 667 15.31 -2.11 28.13
C LEU A 667 14.08 -3.03 28.17
N PHE A 668 14.14 -4.14 27.45
CA PHE A 668 13.02 -5.08 27.38
C PHE A 668 13.45 -6.45 27.87
N ARG A 669 12.56 -7.11 28.60
CA ARG A 669 12.68 -8.50 29.00
C ARG A 669 11.46 -9.28 28.54
N GLY A 670 11.67 -10.35 27.80
CA GLY A 670 10.57 -11.22 27.40
C GLY A 670 10.13 -12.17 28.52
N ASN A 671 9.20 -13.05 28.18
CA ASN A 671 8.66 -14.04 29.10
C ASN A 671 8.44 -15.35 28.35
N ARG A 672 9.18 -16.39 28.77
CA ARG A 672 9.16 -17.72 28.14
C ARG A 672 7.84 -18.48 28.29
N THR A 673 6.95 -18.07 29.24
CA THR A 673 5.68 -18.69 29.52
C THR A 673 4.51 -17.93 28.86
N LEU A 674 4.78 -17.12 27.83
CA LEU A 674 3.72 -16.41 27.11
C LEU A 674 2.79 -17.38 26.39
N GLU A 675 1.51 -17.15 26.60
CA GLU A 675 0.43 -17.88 25.94
C GLU A 675 0.10 -17.22 24.60
N ASN A 676 -0.57 -17.98 23.73
CA ASN A 676 -1.11 -17.48 22.47
C ASN A 676 -2.43 -16.72 22.69
N ALA A 677 -2.70 -15.73 21.85
CA ALA A 677 -3.93 -14.97 21.84
C ALA A 677 -4.92 -15.47 20.79
N LEU A 678 -6.21 -15.47 21.10
CA LEU A 678 -7.27 -15.72 20.12
C LEU A 678 -7.83 -14.40 19.60
N SER A 679 -7.80 -14.20 18.27
CA SER A 679 -8.37 -13.03 17.62
C SER A 679 -9.63 -13.42 16.86
N GLN A 680 -10.71 -12.68 17.12
CA GLN A 680 -11.94 -12.74 16.34
C GLN A 680 -11.98 -11.54 15.42
N SER A 681 -12.13 -11.76 14.12
CA SER A 681 -12.21 -10.71 13.13
C SER A 681 -13.52 -10.77 12.36
N HIS A 682 -14.12 -9.61 12.14
CA HIS A 682 -15.31 -9.39 11.32
C HIS A 682 -14.99 -8.35 10.27
N SER A 683 -15.24 -8.68 9.01
CA SER A 683 -15.05 -7.74 7.90
C SER A 683 -16.32 -7.68 7.08
N LEU A 684 -16.85 -6.48 6.87
CA LEU A 684 -18.00 -6.23 6.00
C LEU A 684 -17.57 -5.26 4.91
N ARG A 685 -17.74 -5.67 3.65
CA ARG A 685 -17.37 -4.89 2.48
C ARG A 685 -18.57 -4.73 1.55
N TYR A 686 -18.88 -3.50 1.20
CA TYR A 686 -19.85 -3.14 0.18
C TYR A 686 -19.13 -2.53 -1.02
N PHE A 687 -19.53 -2.95 -2.21
CA PHE A 687 -19.02 -2.46 -3.47
C PHE A 687 -20.16 -2.24 -4.47
N LYS A 688 -20.13 -1.11 -5.17
CA LYS A 688 -21.02 -0.81 -6.30
C LYS A 688 -20.29 0.01 -7.35
N TYR A 689 -20.42 -0.39 -8.61
CA TYR A 689 -19.93 0.38 -9.74
C TYR A 689 -21.01 0.51 -10.82
N ASN A 690 -21.18 1.72 -11.37
CA ASN A 690 -22.11 2.00 -12.43
C ASN A 690 -21.40 2.66 -13.60
N MET A 691 -21.21 1.92 -14.69
CA MET A 691 -20.52 2.41 -15.89
C MET A 691 -21.31 3.49 -16.64
N PHE A 692 -22.62 3.56 -16.45
CA PHE A 692 -23.48 4.53 -17.14
C PHE A 692 -23.18 5.98 -16.72
N ASN A 693 -22.90 6.21 -15.46
CA ASN A 693 -22.59 7.53 -14.90
C ASN A 693 -21.23 7.57 -14.20
N PHE A 694 -20.40 6.53 -14.33
CA PHE A 694 -19.11 6.37 -13.68
C PHE A 694 -19.17 6.58 -12.17
N GLU A 695 -20.25 6.09 -11.55
CA GLU A 695 -20.45 6.11 -10.11
C GLU A 695 -19.78 4.88 -9.48
N ASN A 696 -18.88 5.12 -8.53
CA ASN A 696 -18.28 4.07 -7.72
C ASN A 696 -18.57 4.33 -6.24
N ILE A 697 -18.95 3.26 -5.53
CA ILE A 697 -19.12 3.26 -4.08
C ILE A 697 -18.35 2.08 -3.53
N PHE A 698 -17.46 2.35 -2.61
CA PHE A 698 -16.76 1.34 -1.84
C PHE A 698 -16.93 1.65 -0.36
N ALA A 699 -17.19 0.65 0.45
CA ALA A 699 -17.16 0.76 1.91
C ALA A 699 -16.64 -0.55 2.51
N ASN A 700 -15.76 -0.42 3.50
CA ASN A 700 -15.23 -1.56 4.23
C ASN A 700 -15.18 -1.22 5.72
N VAL A 701 -15.61 -2.16 6.56
CA VAL A 701 -15.54 -2.06 8.02
C VAL A 701 -14.94 -3.35 8.55
N ASN A 702 -13.88 -3.22 9.35
CA ASN A 702 -13.22 -4.35 9.99
C ASN A 702 -13.23 -4.12 11.51
N TYR A 703 -13.71 -5.10 12.25
CA TYR A 703 -13.62 -5.15 13.71
C TYR A 703 -12.81 -6.36 14.13
N THR A 704 -11.84 -6.16 14.99
CA THR A 704 -11.02 -7.25 15.56
C THR A 704 -11.00 -7.14 17.08
N LYS A 705 -11.29 -8.26 17.73
CA LYS A 705 -11.16 -8.44 19.17
C LYS A 705 -10.13 -9.52 19.44
N ARG A 706 -9.03 -9.15 20.08
CA ARG A 706 -7.93 -10.03 20.44
C ARG A 706 -8.03 -10.38 21.92
N MET A 707 -8.49 -11.57 22.21
CA MET A 707 -8.67 -12.08 23.57
C MET A 707 -7.35 -12.64 24.12
N ASN A 708 -7.13 -12.52 25.41
CA ASN A 708 -5.89 -12.98 26.08
C ASN A 708 -4.63 -12.42 25.42
N ALA A 709 -4.70 -11.16 24.98
CA ALA A 709 -3.58 -10.54 24.29
C ALA A 709 -2.38 -10.39 25.24
N VAL A 710 -1.20 -10.76 24.75
CA VAL A 710 0.05 -10.49 25.46
C VAL A 710 0.20 -8.98 25.66
N LYS A 711 0.36 -8.54 26.91
CA LYS A 711 0.48 -7.14 27.27
C LYS A 711 1.92 -6.77 27.58
N SER A 712 2.19 -5.47 27.63
CA SER A 712 3.43 -4.95 28.15
C SER A 712 3.18 -4.36 29.54
N SER A 713 4.00 -4.76 30.52
CA SER A 713 4.16 -4.06 31.77
C SER A 713 5.42 -3.19 31.65
N ALA A 714 5.28 -1.89 31.86
CA ALA A 714 6.40 -0.95 31.69
C ALA A 714 6.57 -0.10 32.94
N ASP A 715 7.78 -0.13 33.49
CA ASP A 715 8.20 0.72 34.60
C ASP A 715 9.07 1.86 34.03
N PHE A 716 8.71 3.09 34.39
CA PHE A 716 9.38 4.30 33.90
C PHE A 716 10.17 4.98 35.02
N SER A 717 11.42 5.32 34.74
CA SER A 717 12.27 6.17 35.53
C SER A 717 12.81 7.32 34.67
N GLY A 718 12.20 8.50 34.79
CA GLY A 718 12.46 9.61 33.87
C GLY A 718 12.10 9.24 32.43
N ILE A 719 13.09 9.32 31.52
CA ILE A 719 12.92 8.91 30.14
C ILE A 719 13.06 7.40 29.92
N ASN A 720 13.72 6.71 30.87
CA ASN A 720 14.07 5.31 30.72
C ASN A 720 12.89 4.40 31.04
N GLN A 721 12.72 3.37 30.24
CA GLN A 721 11.65 2.38 30.33
C GLN A 721 12.26 0.99 30.47
N VAL A 722 11.86 0.26 31.50
CA VAL A 722 12.08 -1.17 31.61
C VAL A 722 10.75 -1.87 31.41
N SER A 723 10.64 -2.72 30.40
CA SER A 723 9.36 -3.35 30.08
C SER A 723 9.47 -4.88 29.99
N THR A 724 8.36 -5.55 30.30
CA THR A 724 8.24 -7.00 30.27
C THR A 724 6.94 -7.41 29.60
N ALA A 725 6.99 -8.49 28.83
CA ALA A 725 5.79 -9.10 28.25
C ALA A 725 5.07 -9.98 29.29
N ILE A 726 3.77 -9.85 29.41
CA ILE A 726 2.94 -10.59 30.37
C ILE A 726 1.70 -11.20 29.71
N ASN A 727 1.26 -12.35 30.25
CA ASN A 727 -0.05 -12.92 29.96
C ASN A 727 -1.14 -12.04 30.57
N SER A 728 -2.28 -11.92 29.91
CA SER A 728 -3.42 -11.16 30.44
C SER A 728 -4.75 -11.76 29.99
N ASN A 729 -5.80 -11.46 30.75
CA ASN A 729 -7.19 -11.80 30.39
C ASN A 729 -7.92 -10.64 29.72
N PHE A 730 -7.22 -9.55 29.42
CA PHE A 730 -7.81 -8.37 28.80
C PHE A 730 -7.77 -8.49 27.27
N ALA A 731 -8.85 -8.06 26.65
CA ALA A 731 -8.91 -7.98 25.19
C ALA A 731 -8.39 -6.64 24.67
N ASP A 732 -7.74 -6.67 23.50
CA ASP A 732 -7.54 -5.49 22.69
C ASP A 732 -8.61 -5.46 21.60
N GLU A 733 -9.11 -4.26 21.27
CA GLU A 733 -10.16 -4.09 20.30
C GLU A 733 -9.76 -3.03 19.28
N THR A 734 -10.03 -3.30 18.01
CA THR A 734 -9.80 -2.35 16.91
C THR A 734 -10.99 -2.34 15.98
N LEU A 735 -11.39 -1.15 15.53
CA LEU A 735 -12.39 -0.94 14.50
C LEU A 735 -11.76 -0.02 13.45
N SER A 736 -11.65 -0.51 12.22
CA SER A 736 -11.24 0.30 11.08
C SER A 736 -12.33 0.33 10.03
N GLY A 737 -12.56 1.49 9.43
CA GLY A 737 -13.52 1.67 8.37
C GLY A 737 -13.01 2.65 7.34
N ASN A 738 -13.29 2.37 6.07
CA ASN A 738 -13.08 3.32 4.99
C ASN A 738 -14.25 3.24 4.02
N ALA A 739 -14.64 4.41 3.50
CA ALA A 739 -15.65 4.51 2.48
C ALA A 739 -15.24 5.54 1.44
N SER A 740 -15.50 5.25 0.18
CA SER A 740 -15.28 6.16 -0.92
C SER A 740 -16.53 6.23 -1.81
N TYR A 741 -16.85 7.43 -2.27
CA TYR A 741 -17.83 7.70 -3.27
C TYR A 741 -17.20 8.54 -4.37
N GLY A 742 -17.28 8.10 -5.62
CA GLY A 742 -16.81 8.83 -6.78
C GLY A 742 -17.88 8.87 -7.85
N ARG A 743 -17.99 10.00 -8.57
CA ARG A 743 -18.90 10.13 -9.68
C ARG A 743 -18.40 11.15 -10.69
N SER A 744 -18.54 10.82 -11.99
CA SER A 744 -18.37 11.77 -13.07
C SER A 744 -19.71 12.33 -13.49
N PHE A 745 -19.79 13.63 -13.73
CA PHE A 745 -21.02 14.32 -14.17
C PHE A 745 -20.69 15.35 -15.24
N ALA A 746 -21.69 15.64 -16.07
CA ALA A 746 -21.57 16.55 -17.21
C ALA A 746 -20.29 16.32 -18.06
N ARG A 747 -19.88 15.04 -18.21
CA ARG A 747 -18.73 14.54 -18.98
C ARG A 747 -17.35 14.99 -18.49
N ASN A 748 -17.19 16.24 -18.07
CA ASN A 748 -15.88 16.84 -17.79
C ASN A 748 -15.61 17.08 -16.30
N TYR A 749 -16.55 16.73 -15.42
CA TYR A 749 -16.41 16.95 -13.99
C TYR A 749 -16.38 15.64 -13.23
N LYS A 750 -15.52 15.53 -12.25
CA LYS A 750 -15.43 14.41 -11.31
C LYS A 750 -15.52 14.95 -9.87
N ALA A 751 -16.37 14.33 -9.07
CA ALA A 751 -16.40 14.57 -7.63
C ALA A 751 -16.09 13.28 -6.89
N SER A 752 -15.34 13.35 -5.79
CA SER A 752 -15.10 12.22 -4.90
C SER A 752 -15.11 12.63 -3.44
N ILE A 753 -15.57 11.70 -2.60
CA ILE A 753 -15.57 11.82 -1.15
C ILE A 753 -14.91 10.55 -0.61
N ASN A 754 -13.92 10.71 0.26
CA ASN A 754 -13.26 9.62 0.95
C ASN A 754 -13.39 9.83 2.46
N LEU A 755 -13.76 8.78 3.17
CA LEU A 755 -13.97 8.74 4.61
C LEU A 755 -13.11 7.63 5.20
N GLY A 756 -12.42 7.91 6.28
CA GLY A 756 -11.62 6.94 7.02
C GLY A 756 -11.89 7.03 8.52
N LEU A 757 -11.93 5.89 9.19
CA LEU A 757 -12.08 5.78 10.63
C LEU A 757 -11.18 4.67 11.15
N ASN A 758 -10.39 4.97 12.19
CA ASN A 758 -9.64 4.00 12.97
C ASN A 758 -9.86 4.26 14.45
N TRP A 759 -10.46 3.30 15.12
CA TRP A 759 -10.58 3.28 16.56
C TRP A 759 -9.82 2.09 17.12
N SER A 760 -9.12 2.30 18.22
CA SER A 760 -8.43 1.24 18.94
C SER A 760 -8.52 1.43 20.45
N LYS A 761 -8.58 0.32 21.17
CA LYS A 761 -8.59 0.23 22.62
C LYS A 761 -7.60 -0.82 23.07
N PHE A 762 -6.59 -0.38 23.81
CA PHE A 762 -5.52 -1.21 24.32
C PHE A 762 -5.47 -1.12 25.84
N ASN A 763 -5.13 -2.25 26.46
CA ASN A 763 -4.91 -2.33 27.90
C ASN A 763 -3.44 -2.67 28.17
N ASN A 764 -2.82 -2.02 29.14
CA ASN A 764 -1.43 -2.23 29.54
C ASN A 764 -1.25 -1.95 31.04
N ILE A 765 -0.05 -2.21 31.55
CA ILE A 765 0.35 -1.87 32.92
C ILE A 765 1.49 -0.88 32.83
N GLN A 766 1.35 0.25 33.51
CA GLN A 766 2.33 1.32 33.60
C GLN A 766 2.64 1.64 35.05
N ASN A 767 3.90 1.48 35.48
CA ASN A 767 4.31 1.65 36.88
C ASN A 767 3.38 0.87 37.86
N ASN A 768 3.12 -0.41 37.54
CA ASN A 768 2.19 -1.28 38.27
C ASN A 768 0.73 -0.82 38.32
N VAL A 769 0.34 0.16 37.50
CA VAL A 769 -1.04 0.64 37.38
C VAL A 769 -1.64 0.16 36.04
N PHE A 770 -2.80 -0.50 36.14
CA PHE A 770 -3.57 -0.87 34.97
C PHE A 770 -4.10 0.38 34.24
N ARG A 771 -3.91 0.42 32.92
CA ARG A 771 -4.38 1.53 32.08
C ARG A 771 -5.06 1.02 30.83
N THR A 772 -6.09 1.77 30.41
CA THR A 772 -6.73 1.62 29.12
C THR A 772 -6.41 2.86 28.27
N THR A 773 -5.89 2.65 27.09
CA THR A 773 -5.62 3.72 26.11
C THR A 773 -6.55 3.56 24.93
N GLU A 774 -7.27 4.62 24.61
CA GLU A 774 -8.16 4.67 23.44
C GLU A 774 -7.66 5.70 22.43
N SER A 775 -7.78 5.37 21.15
CA SER A 775 -7.49 6.31 20.07
C SER A 775 -8.60 6.28 19.03
N LEU A 776 -8.92 7.43 18.48
CA LEU A 776 -9.84 7.60 17.37
C LEU A 776 -9.24 8.55 16.34
N THR A 777 -8.96 8.02 15.16
CA THR A 777 -8.55 8.79 13.99
C THR A 777 -9.68 8.83 12.99
N GLN A 778 -10.01 10.02 12.48
CA GLN A 778 -11.02 10.22 11.45
C GLN A 778 -10.43 11.06 10.32
N ASN A 779 -10.64 10.61 9.08
CA ASN A 779 -10.22 11.30 7.87
C ASN A 779 -11.43 11.59 6.98
N TYR A 780 -11.53 12.82 6.52
CA TYR A 780 -12.57 13.28 5.59
C TYR A 780 -11.89 14.00 4.44
N THR A 781 -12.11 13.55 3.21
CA THR A 781 -11.53 14.18 2.02
C THR A 781 -12.61 14.36 0.97
N VAL A 782 -12.73 15.58 0.46
CA VAL A 782 -13.59 15.91 -0.68
C VAL A 782 -12.71 16.45 -1.79
N LYS A 783 -12.92 15.99 -3.02
CA LYS A 783 -12.21 16.47 -4.21
C LYS A 783 -13.18 16.74 -5.36
N LEU A 784 -12.93 17.83 -6.07
CA LEU A 784 -13.60 18.21 -7.31
C LEU A 784 -12.53 18.38 -8.39
N ALA A 785 -12.71 17.74 -9.54
CA ALA A 785 -11.76 17.81 -10.64
C ALA A 785 -12.46 18.04 -11.97
N THR A 786 -11.77 18.68 -12.90
CA THR A 786 -12.20 18.81 -14.31
C THR A 786 -11.34 17.92 -15.20
N ASN A 787 -11.88 17.56 -16.37
CA ASN A 787 -11.16 16.79 -17.39
C ASN A 787 -11.50 17.31 -18.79
N TYR A 788 -10.91 18.43 -19.15
CA TYR A 788 -11.01 19.03 -20.48
C TYR A 788 -9.81 18.63 -21.34
N LYS A 789 -9.99 18.58 -22.66
CA LYS A 789 -8.89 18.30 -23.61
C LYS A 789 -8.10 19.56 -24.00
N GLU A 790 -8.78 20.69 -24.10
CA GLU A 790 -8.24 21.95 -24.67
C GLU A 790 -8.21 23.10 -23.66
N LEU A 791 -8.82 22.93 -22.49
CA LEU A 791 -8.86 23.94 -21.44
C LEU A 791 -8.01 23.49 -20.25
N PRO A 792 -7.60 24.40 -19.39
CA PRO A 792 -6.94 24.04 -18.14
C PRO A 792 -7.81 23.10 -17.32
N ASN A 793 -7.20 22.06 -16.76
CA ASN A 793 -7.82 21.18 -15.78
C ASN A 793 -7.50 21.67 -14.37
N LEU A 794 -8.51 21.68 -13.53
CA LEU A 794 -8.42 22.10 -12.14
C LEU A 794 -8.87 20.97 -11.23
N GLU A 795 -8.08 20.65 -10.21
CA GLU A 795 -8.49 19.79 -9.09
C GLU A 795 -8.43 20.64 -7.80
N ILE A 796 -9.52 20.63 -7.04
CA ILE A 796 -9.60 21.27 -5.73
C ILE A 796 -9.93 20.18 -4.73
N GLY A 797 -9.15 20.10 -3.66
CA GLY A 797 -9.31 19.17 -2.56
C GLY A 797 -9.41 19.85 -1.22
N TYR A 798 -10.14 19.23 -0.29
CA TYR A 798 -10.12 19.61 1.11
C TYR A 798 -10.13 18.34 1.97
N SER A 799 -9.11 18.20 2.80
CA SER A 799 -8.98 17.07 3.72
C SER A 799 -8.94 17.54 5.17
N ILE A 800 -9.65 16.84 6.04
CA ILE A 800 -9.63 17.03 7.49
C ILE A 800 -9.23 15.71 8.13
N THR A 801 -8.22 15.75 9.00
CA THR A 801 -7.84 14.63 9.86
C THR A 801 -8.01 15.03 11.32
N THR A 802 -8.75 14.26 12.08
CA THR A 802 -8.87 14.42 13.54
C THR A 802 -8.30 13.20 14.23
N ASN A 803 -7.40 13.39 15.19
CA ASN A 803 -6.85 12.35 16.06
C ASN A 803 -7.23 12.65 17.49
N ASP A 804 -7.91 11.71 18.17
CA ASP A 804 -8.19 11.77 19.60
C ASP A 804 -7.44 10.63 20.32
N TYR A 805 -6.51 11.00 21.19
CA TYR A 805 -5.68 10.07 21.96
C TYR A 805 -5.98 10.24 23.43
N SER A 806 -6.98 9.50 23.92
CA SER A 806 -7.42 9.55 25.33
C SER A 806 -7.67 11.00 25.81
N GLY A 807 -8.34 11.82 24.96
CA GLY A 807 -8.73 13.21 25.26
C GLY A 807 -7.76 14.29 24.79
N THR A 808 -6.57 13.96 24.29
CA THR A 808 -5.74 14.91 23.56
C THR A 808 -6.11 14.86 22.08
N LYS A 809 -6.67 15.97 21.56
CA LYS A 809 -7.19 16.02 20.19
C LYS A 809 -6.28 16.87 19.30
N PHE A 810 -5.98 16.33 18.13
CA PHE A 810 -5.25 17.01 17.07
C PHE A 810 -6.16 17.17 15.85
N LEU A 811 -6.03 18.29 15.18
CA LEU A 811 -6.75 18.62 13.95
C LEU A 811 -5.73 19.00 12.88
N THR A 812 -5.83 18.37 11.72
CA THR A 812 -5.10 18.77 10.51
C THR A 812 -6.10 19.08 9.41
N GLU A 813 -6.10 20.33 8.93
CA GLU A 813 -6.86 20.77 7.77
C GLU A 813 -5.91 20.93 6.59
N ARG A 814 -6.30 20.43 5.41
CA ARG A 814 -5.44 20.40 4.23
C ARG A 814 -6.22 20.72 2.96
N PRO A 815 -6.52 22.02 2.68
CA PRO A 815 -6.95 22.43 1.37
C PRO A 815 -5.83 22.26 0.34
N SER A 816 -6.19 21.83 -0.86
CA SER A 816 -5.26 21.63 -1.98
C SER A 816 -5.86 22.10 -3.30
N ALA A 817 -5.00 22.57 -4.20
CA ALA A 817 -5.38 22.96 -5.55
C ALA A 817 -4.30 22.51 -6.53
N LYS A 818 -4.72 21.94 -7.66
CA LYS A 818 -3.83 21.56 -8.74
C LYS A 818 -4.38 22.07 -10.05
N ILE A 819 -3.51 22.63 -10.88
CA ILE A 819 -3.79 23.01 -12.26
C ILE A 819 -2.89 22.24 -13.20
N ASP A 820 -3.45 21.79 -14.30
CA ASP A 820 -2.81 21.01 -15.34
C ASP A 820 -3.30 21.58 -16.70
N TYR A 821 -2.39 22.10 -17.52
CA TYR A 821 -2.74 22.75 -18.77
C TYR A 821 -1.75 22.45 -19.89
N PHE A 822 -2.28 21.90 -21.00
CA PHE A 822 -1.54 21.75 -22.24
C PHE A 822 -1.95 22.84 -23.20
N PHE A 823 -1.00 23.63 -23.72
CA PHE A 823 -1.26 24.80 -24.56
C PHE A 823 -0.22 24.97 -25.65
N LEU A 824 -0.58 25.73 -26.68
CA LEU A 824 0.26 26.00 -27.86
C LEU A 824 0.80 24.69 -28.49
N GLU A 825 0.07 23.59 -28.36
CA GLU A 825 0.41 22.25 -28.89
C GLU A 825 1.79 21.69 -28.47
N SER A 826 2.54 22.40 -27.65
CA SER A 826 3.94 22.09 -27.31
C SER A 826 4.27 22.24 -25.82
N PHE A 827 3.46 22.97 -25.07
CA PHE A 827 3.75 23.29 -23.68
C PHE A 827 2.79 22.56 -22.73
N SER A 828 3.33 22.00 -21.65
CA SER A 828 2.56 21.48 -20.52
C SER A 828 2.96 22.22 -19.26
N PHE A 829 2.00 22.81 -18.58
CA PHE A 829 2.17 23.47 -17.29
C PHE A 829 1.42 22.69 -16.23
N VAL A 830 2.09 22.41 -15.11
CA VAL A 830 1.48 21.80 -13.92
C VAL A 830 1.90 22.61 -12.70
N ALA A 831 0.95 22.98 -11.86
CA ALA A 831 1.22 23.58 -10.56
C ALA A 831 0.33 22.91 -9.50
N GLU A 832 0.88 22.73 -8.33
CA GLU A 832 0.24 22.04 -7.21
C GLU A 832 0.51 22.84 -5.93
N TYR A 833 -0.55 23.21 -5.26
CA TYR A 833 -0.52 23.97 -3.99
C TYR A 833 -1.22 23.15 -2.91
N GLU A 834 -0.58 23.04 -1.75
CA GLU A 834 -1.13 22.44 -0.55
C GLU A 834 -0.89 23.36 0.64
N TYR A 835 -1.92 23.57 1.42
CA TYR A 835 -1.84 24.27 2.69
C TYR A 835 -2.15 23.30 3.83
N TYR A 836 -1.44 23.41 4.93
CA TYR A 836 -1.65 22.62 6.15
C TYR A 836 -1.86 23.55 7.32
N HIS A 837 -2.97 23.36 8.03
CA HIS A 837 -3.20 23.95 9.32
C HIS A 837 -3.25 22.82 10.36
N TYR A 838 -2.25 22.79 11.25
CA TYR A 838 -2.08 21.77 12.27
C TYR A 838 -2.24 22.38 13.66
N THR A 839 -3.21 21.91 14.45
CA THR A 839 -3.52 22.44 15.77
C THR A 839 -3.95 21.34 16.74
N ASN A 840 -3.92 21.62 18.05
CA ASN A 840 -4.48 20.75 19.06
C ASN A 840 -5.51 21.47 19.95
N ASN A 841 -6.35 20.71 20.68
CA ASN A 841 -7.40 21.23 21.54
C ASN A 841 -6.88 22.06 22.73
N LYS A 842 -5.62 21.89 23.13
CA LYS A 842 -4.95 22.63 24.21
C LYS A 842 -4.31 23.93 23.70
N LYS A 843 -4.32 24.17 22.40
CA LYS A 843 -3.67 25.31 21.71
C LYS A 843 -2.18 25.45 22.01
N THR A 844 -1.52 24.36 22.39
CA THR A 844 -0.06 24.31 22.59
C THR A 844 0.69 24.18 21.27
N VAL A 845 0.02 23.75 20.22
CA VAL A 845 0.52 23.70 18.85
C VAL A 845 -0.51 24.32 17.94
N ASN A 846 -0.07 25.25 17.09
CA ASN A 846 -0.87 25.91 16.04
C ASN A 846 0.08 26.34 14.94
N ASN A 847 0.28 25.46 13.95
CA ASN A 847 1.25 25.66 12.87
C ASN A 847 0.57 25.64 11.51
N GLU A 848 1.07 26.48 10.63
CA GLU A 848 0.60 26.66 9.26
C GLU A 848 1.77 26.41 8.30
N TYR A 849 1.52 25.69 7.21
CA TYR A 849 2.53 25.36 6.22
C TYR A 849 1.97 25.46 4.81
N ASP A 850 2.75 26.05 3.92
CA ASP A 850 2.40 26.21 2.52
C ASP A 850 3.39 25.48 1.63
N PHE A 851 2.90 24.63 0.73
CA PHE A 851 3.71 23.97 -0.27
C PHE A 851 3.21 24.33 -1.67
N LEU A 852 4.08 24.88 -2.49
CA LEU A 852 3.82 25.16 -3.90
C LEU A 852 4.91 24.52 -4.74
N SER A 853 4.52 23.67 -5.68
CA SER A 853 5.42 23.09 -6.67
C SER A 853 4.88 23.37 -8.07
N SER A 854 5.77 23.57 -9.04
CA SER A 854 5.38 23.86 -10.41
C SER A 854 6.36 23.27 -11.40
N SER A 855 5.86 22.90 -12.57
CA SER A 855 6.70 22.48 -13.68
C SER A 855 6.17 22.99 -15.02
N LEU A 856 7.09 23.38 -15.90
CA LEU A 856 6.85 23.73 -17.29
C LEU A 856 7.64 22.78 -18.17
N ILE A 857 6.96 22.16 -19.10
CA ILE A 857 7.53 21.18 -20.02
C ILE A 857 7.31 21.71 -21.45
N TYR A 858 8.35 21.67 -22.26
CA TYR A 858 8.29 21.96 -23.69
C TYR A 858 8.67 20.73 -24.51
N GLN A 859 7.80 20.32 -25.41
CA GLN A 859 8.03 19.28 -26.41
C GLN A 859 7.44 19.77 -27.74
N LYS A 860 8.28 19.98 -28.75
CA LYS A 860 7.91 20.63 -30.03
C LYS A 860 6.66 19.98 -30.65
N THR A 861 6.62 18.64 -30.69
CA THR A 861 5.46 17.84 -31.13
C THR A 861 5.38 16.60 -30.26
N LYS A 862 4.25 15.91 -30.27
CA LYS A 862 4.07 14.65 -29.51
C LYS A 862 5.10 13.56 -29.84
N ASP A 863 5.61 13.58 -31.09
CA ASP A 863 6.60 12.61 -31.59
C ASP A 863 8.05 13.13 -31.49
N SER A 864 8.26 14.32 -30.93
CA SER A 864 9.61 14.86 -30.74
C SER A 864 10.40 14.01 -29.77
N LYS A 865 11.63 13.68 -30.16
CA LYS A 865 12.53 12.89 -29.31
C LYS A 865 13.01 13.63 -28.08
N PHE A 866 13.05 14.96 -28.14
CA PHE A 866 13.51 15.79 -27.01
C PHE A 866 12.35 16.47 -26.29
N GLU A 867 12.41 16.43 -24.96
CA GLU A 867 11.53 17.16 -24.05
C GLU A 867 12.40 17.96 -23.07
N TYR A 868 12.08 19.23 -22.86
CA TYR A 868 12.76 20.12 -21.94
C TYR A 868 11.83 20.42 -20.77
N LYS A 869 12.33 20.31 -19.54
CA LYS A 869 11.53 20.50 -18.33
C LYS A 869 12.23 21.47 -17.39
N ILE A 870 11.49 22.47 -16.89
CA ILE A 870 11.87 23.23 -15.71
C ILE A 870 10.91 22.83 -14.60
N SER A 871 11.43 22.42 -13.47
CA SER A 871 10.62 22.09 -12.28
C SER A 871 11.15 22.82 -11.07
N ALA A 872 10.23 23.34 -10.28
CA ALA A 872 10.52 24.03 -9.02
C ALA A 872 9.69 23.37 -7.92
N THR A 873 10.33 22.92 -6.88
CA THR A 873 9.73 22.24 -5.73
C THR A 873 9.83 23.12 -4.50
N ASN A 874 8.77 23.10 -3.66
CA ASN A 874 8.70 23.89 -2.43
C ASN A 874 9.02 25.39 -2.66
N LEU A 875 8.37 26.01 -3.65
CA LEU A 875 8.62 27.41 -4.07
C LEU A 875 8.46 28.40 -2.94
N LEU A 876 7.59 28.14 -1.97
CA LEU A 876 7.35 28.97 -0.80
C LEU A 876 8.42 28.77 0.28
N ASN A 877 9.30 27.78 0.09
CA ASN A 877 10.44 27.49 0.97
C ASN A 877 10.03 27.17 2.41
N THR A 878 8.96 26.40 2.56
CA THR A 878 8.53 25.86 3.86
C THR A 878 9.63 24.98 4.44
N GLN A 879 10.00 25.24 5.70
CA GLN A 879 11.17 24.63 6.34
C GLN A 879 10.83 23.34 7.09
N THR A 880 9.63 23.29 7.66
CA THR A 880 9.24 22.21 8.57
C THR A 880 7.81 21.75 8.33
N LEU A 881 7.47 20.55 8.85
CA LEU A 881 6.13 19.98 8.85
C LEU A 881 5.91 19.22 10.16
N ASN A 882 4.72 19.36 10.77
CA ASN A 882 4.33 18.64 11.98
C ASN A 882 3.58 17.36 11.68
N ASP A 883 3.78 16.38 12.57
CA ASP A 883 3.03 15.15 12.63
C ASP A 883 2.83 14.71 14.08
N ASP A 884 1.77 13.95 14.34
CA ASP A 884 1.48 13.41 15.67
C ASP A 884 1.37 11.88 15.63
N SER A 885 1.72 11.28 16.72
CA SER A 885 1.60 9.85 16.94
C SER A 885 1.28 9.56 18.41
N PHE A 886 0.85 8.35 18.70
CA PHE A 886 0.69 7.91 20.05
C PHE A 886 1.21 6.49 20.22
N THR A 887 1.61 6.17 21.44
CA THR A 887 1.89 4.83 21.90
C THR A 887 0.89 4.47 23.00
N GLN A 888 0.92 3.22 23.45
CA GLN A 888 0.11 2.83 24.61
C GLN A 888 0.46 3.60 25.90
N PHE A 889 1.56 4.37 25.93
CA PHE A 889 2.05 5.07 27.13
C PHE A 889 2.13 6.58 26.97
N ALA A 890 2.28 7.12 25.77
CA ALA A 890 2.57 8.54 25.55
C ALA A 890 2.00 9.05 24.23
N THR A 891 1.74 10.35 24.17
CA THR A 891 1.51 11.08 22.92
C THR A 891 2.80 11.77 22.48
N ARG A 892 3.05 11.79 21.17
CA ARG A 892 4.22 12.44 20.57
C ARG A 892 3.80 13.40 19.48
N THR A 893 4.29 14.62 19.55
CA THR A 893 4.26 15.59 18.45
C THR A 893 5.66 15.74 17.91
N SER A 894 5.85 15.60 16.60
CA SER A 894 7.14 15.74 15.92
C SER A 894 7.07 16.83 14.86
N GLN A 895 8.14 17.61 14.77
CA GLN A 895 8.37 18.59 13.73
C GLN A 895 9.59 18.15 12.92
N TYR A 896 9.39 17.87 11.65
CA TYR A 896 10.43 17.41 10.72
C TYR A 896 10.91 18.56 9.86
N THR A 897 12.23 18.69 9.69
CA THR A 897 12.80 19.55 8.66
C THR A 897 12.56 18.89 7.29
N VAL A 898 11.96 19.63 6.36
CA VAL A 898 11.65 19.15 5.01
C VAL A 898 12.68 19.65 4.00
N GLN A 899 12.71 19.03 2.81
CA GLN A 899 13.59 19.48 1.73
C GLN A 899 13.32 20.95 1.36
N PRO A 900 14.36 21.78 1.28
CA PRO A 900 14.22 23.19 0.94
C PRO A 900 13.82 23.39 -0.53
N ARG A 901 13.56 24.65 -0.92
CA ARG A 901 13.24 25.00 -2.30
C ARG A 901 14.42 24.74 -3.23
N TYR A 902 14.14 24.05 -4.35
CA TYR A 902 15.10 23.87 -5.43
C TYR A 902 14.45 23.99 -6.81
N ILE A 903 15.27 24.30 -7.82
CA ILE A 903 14.86 24.37 -9.22
C ILE A 903 15.76 23.46 -10.05
N ILE A 904 15.15 22.65 -10.93
CA ILE A 904 15.85 21.74 -11.83
C ILE A 904 15.47 22.05 -13.27
N PHE A 905 16.48 22.12 -14.13
CA PHE A 905 16.35 22.01 -15.57
C PHE A 905 16.64 20.58 -16.01
N GLY A 906 15.69 19.97 -16.69
CA GLY A 906 15.77 18.57 -17.16
C GLY A 906 15.69 18.50 -18.67
N LEU A 907 16.46 17.57 -19.23
CA LEU A 907 16.42 17.17 -20.64
C LEU A 907 16.03 15.68 -20.68
N LYS A 908 14.98 15.37 -21.41
CA LYS A 908 14.54 14.00 -21.65
C LYS A 908 14.67 13.67 -23.12
N TYR A 909 15.25 12.51 -23.44
CA TYR A 909 15.33 11.94 -24.77
C TYR A 909 14.46 10.69 -24.85
N ASN A 910 13.47 10.69 -25.73
CA ASN A 910 12.58 9.56 -26.00
C ASN A 910 13.16 8.70 -27.11
N LEU A 911 13.27 7.38 -26.89
CA LEU A 911 13.82 6.38 -27.82
C LEU A 911 12.82 5.99 -28.91
#